data_14bb52b483a3559a6ee97e15f7d9a998
#
_entry.id   14bb52b483a3559a6ee97e15f7d9a998
#
_cell.length_a   1.000
_cell.length_b   1.000
_cell.length_c   1.000
_cell.angle_alpha   90.00
_cell.angle_beta   90.00
_cell.angle_gamma   90.00
#
_symmetry.space_group_name_H-M   'P 1'
#
loop_
_entity.id
_entity.type
_entity.pdbx_description
1 polymer ?
#
loop_
_entity_poly.entity_id
_entity_poly.type
_entity_poly.pdbx_seq_one_letter_code
_entity_poly.pdbx_strand_id
1 'polypeptide(L)'
;MGPTGFTQTIHMPNGQEITLNTGRYAKQADGSVVLRCGDTVILATVCSATEVAPETDFFPLSVDYREKYYATGKFPGGFFKREAKPSDYEVLISRLIDRALRPLFPDDYHAETIVQVNLLSNDKDQTPDALAALAASAAICVSDIPFHGPISEVRVALIGDEYVINPTFAQMEDARLELMVAASMKDICMVEGECKEVSEQEMLGALKAAHEAIKIQCQAQIELMEEVNKTKREYCHEVNDENLRAEIEANCYQPCYDFALTGCADKHLREETFAGILDKYLEKYTEEELETITPLAKRYFHDVERSAVRNAVLNERIRLDGRKTNEVRPIWTEVDVLPKAHGSAVFTRGETQALVTVTLGTKLDEQTLDGAVVEGTKNFTLHYNFPGFATGEAKAQRSTSRREIGHGNLAERALKTMVPHDETMPYTIRIVSDILESNGSSSMASVCGGCLALMDAGVPMRKPVAGVAMGMISDSETGKYAILTDILGDEDHLGDMDFKVTGTRDGITACQMDIKVDGLSYEVLTEALEQARQGRLHILDEMAKTITEPRADYKEFVPRIETLYIPKDMIGAVIGPGGKVIQEMQKQTNTVIVITEDEQKGIVEIASQNKEDIEACKAKIKAIVAVPEVGEVYHGKIVSIMAFGAFVEIIPNKDGLLHISEIDWKRYESMEETGLKEGDEIDVKLVEIDEKTGKLRLSHRALLPKPEGYEEKKGGNGPRPGGPRPGGGNHGNGGHGNGNHGGGNRNGGGHGNGGNGGPRRK
;
A
#
# COMPACT_ATOMS: atom_id res chain seq x y z
N MET A 1 -16.82 -40.32 18.52
CA MET A 1 -15.93 -39.21 18.91
C MET A 1 -15.03 -38.93 17.71
N GLY A 2 -14.83 -37.68 17.35
CA GLY A 2 -13.86 -37.30 16.29
C GLY A 2 -12.42 -37.50 16.79
N PRO A 3 -11.40 -37.39 15.90
CA PRO A 3 -10.01 -37.45 16.29
C PRO A 3 -9.68 -36.29 17.24
N THR A 4 -8.98 -36.59 18.34
CA THR A 4 -8.65 -35.59 19.37
C THR A 4 -7.47 -34.71 18.97
N GLY A 5 -6.48 -35.22 18.25
CA GLY A 5 -5.26 -34.48 17.88
C GLY A 5 -4.42 -34.08 19.11
N PHE A 6 -3.34 -33.36 18.82
CA PHE A 6 -2.47 -32.74 19.83
C PHE A 6 -2.74 -31.24 19.89
N THR A 7 -2.64 -30.62 21.05
CA THR A 7 -2.94 -29.19 21.21
C THR A 7 -1.96 -28.56 22.17
N GLN A 8 -1.28 -27.51 21.72
CA GLN A 8 -0.41 -26.68 22.55
C GLN A 8 -1.01 -25.27 22.67
N THR A 9 -0.96 -24.69 23.87
CA THR A 9 -1.46 -23.34 24.15
C THR A 9 -0.32 -22.42 24.53
N ILE A 10 -0.26 -21.26 23.89
CA ILE A 10 0.74 -20.22 24.11
C ILE A 10 0.06 -19.06 24.84
N HIS A 11 0.61 -18.67 25.97
CA HIS A 11 0.17 -17.49 26.70
C HIS A 11 1.18 -16.36 26.49
N MET A 12 0.78 -15.35 25.71
CA MET A 12 1.64 -14.20 25.43
C MET A 12 1.59 -13.18 26.59
N PRO A 13 2.69 -12.43 26.83
CA PRO A 13 2.73 -11.42 27.90
C PRO A 13 1.68 -10.32 27.80
N ASN A 14 1.21 -10.02 26.58
CA ASN A 14 0.14 -9.06 26.32
C ASN A 14 -1.28 -9.60 26.60
N GLY A 15 -1.39 -10.82 27.12
CA GLY A 15 -2.67 -11.49 27.44
C GLY A 15 -3.31 -12.24 26.26
N GLN A 16 -2.70 -12.25 25.08
CA GLN A 16 -3.18 -13.07 23.96
C GLN A 16 -2.96 -14.56 24.27
N GLU A 17 -3.95 -15.38 23.95
CA GLU A 17 -3.89 -16.84 24.01
C GLU A 17 -3.92 -17.39 22.58
N ILE A 18 -2.90 -18.16 22.21
CA ILE A 18 -2.78 -18.76 20.88
C ILE A 18 -2.77 -20.28 21.06
N THR A 19 -3.62 -21.00 20.33
CA THR A 19 -3.64 -22.46 20.34
C THR A 19 -3.17 -23.02 19.01
N LEU A 20 -2.29 -24.03 19.06
CA LEU A 20 -1.83 -24.82 17.93
C LEU A 20 -2.42 -26.23 18.06
N ASN A 21 -3.21 -26.65 17.06
CA ASN A 21 -3.80 -27.98 17.03
C ASN A 21 -3.36 -28.74 15.78
N THR A 22 -2.86 -29.95 15.93
CA THR A 22 -2.44 -30.85 14.85
C THR A 22 -3.09 -32.24 14.93
N GLY A 23 -3.04 -33.01 13.83
CA GLY A 23 -3.55 -34.37 13.77
C GLY A 23 -5.07 -34.51 13.63
N ARG A 24 -5.80 -33.40 13.59
CA ARG A 24 -7.27 -33.40 13.47
C ARG A 24 -7.75 -33.13 12.05
N TYR A 25 -7.14 -32.20 11.34
CA TYR A 25 -7.52 -31.73 10.01
C TYR A 25 -6.39 -31.97 8.99
N ALA A 26 -6.71 -31.99 7.71
CA ALA A 26 -5.77 -32.07 6.57
C ALA A 26 -4.72 -33.20 6.72
N LYS A 27 -5.12 -34.41 7.11
CA LYS A 27 -4.25 -35.55 7.46
C LYS A 27 -3.47 -36.15 6.28
N GLN A 28 -3.74 -35.74 5.06
CA GLN A 28 -2.98 -36.20 3.88
C GLN A 28 -1.76 -35.32 3.60
N ALA A 29 -1.69 -34.13 4.20
CA ALA A 29 -0.48 -33.34 4.18
C ALA A 29 0.60 -33.96 5.06
N ASP A 30 1.87 -33.74 4.75
CA ASP A 30 3.00 -34.21 5.56
C ASP A 30 2.96 -33.61 6.96
N GLY A 31 2.58 -32.33 7.05
CA GLY A 31 2.27 -31.63 8.28
C GLY A 31 1.08 -30.70 8.13
N SER A 32 0.29 -30.57 9.20
CA SER A 32 -0.85 -29.62 9.22
C SER A 32 -1.09 -29.09 10.63
N VAL A 33 -1.33 -27.79 10.78
CA VAL A 33 -1.66 -27.13 12.03
C VAL A 33 -2.84 -26.18 11.81
N VAL A 34 -3.78 -26.21 12.74
CA VAL A 34 -4.79 -25.16 12.90
C VAL A 34 -4.37 -24.28 14.07
N LEU A 35 -4.04 -23.03 13.76
CA LEU A 35 -3.79 -21.99 14.74
C LEU A 35 -5.08 -21.25 15.04
N ARG A 36 -5.33 -20.97 16.31
CA ARG A 36 -6.44 -20.11 16.73
C ARG A 36 -5.96 -19.08 17.75
N CYS A 37 -6.32 -17.82 17.53
CA CYS A 37 -6.15 -16.70 18.47
C CYS A 37 -7.46 -15.90 18.51
N GLY A 38 -8.23 -16.01 19.60
CA GLY A 38 -9.57 -15.46 19.64
C GLY A 38 -10.48 -16.05 18.54
N ASP A 39 -11.05 -15.20 17.70
CA ASP A 39 -11.86 -15.60 16.53
C ASP A 39 -11.04 -15.74 15.24
N THR A 40 -9.73 -15.41 15.28
CA THR A 40 -8.83 -15.65 14.14
C THR A 40 -8.42 -17.12 14.09
N VAL A 41 -8.63 -17.74 12.92
CA VAL A 41 -8.32 -19.16 12.68
C VAL A 41 -7.54 -19.30 11.36
N ILE A 42 -6.37 -19.89 11.44
CA ILE A 42 -5.47 -20.13 10.31
C ILE A 42 -5.21 -21.64 10.17
N LEU A 43 -5.34 -22.17 8.97
CA LEU A 43 -4.89 -23.52 8.63
C LEU A 43 -3.59 -23.44 7.82
N ALA A 44 -2.52 -23.99 8.35
CA ALA A 44 -1.27 -24.19 7.64
C ALA A 44 -1.07 -25.66 7.31
N THR A 45 -0.60 -25.95 6.10
CA THR A 45 -0.26 -27.29 5.63
C THR A 45 1.05 -27.27 4.88
N VAL A 46 1.81 -28.33 4.97
CA VAL A 46 3.03 -28.55 4.18
C VAL A 46 3.00 -29.90 3.51
N CYS A 47 3.43 -29.92 2.25
CA CYS A 47 3.67 -31.14 1.48
C CYS A 47 5.02 -31.00 0.79
N SER A 48 5.83 -32.07 0.83
CA SER A 48 7.10 -32.12 0.13
C SER A 48 7.18 -33.39 -0.71
N ALA A 49 7.66 -33.27 -1.94
CA ALA A 49 7.85 -34.40 -2.84
C ALA A 49 8.81 -35.42 -2.21
N THR A 50 8.60 -36.70 -2.52
CA THR A 50 9.49 -37.80 -2.09
C THR A 50 10.66 -38.02 -3.05
N GLU A 51 10.54 -37.52 -4.29
CA GLU A 51 11.54 -37.62 -5.34
C GLU A 51 11.94 -36.23 -5.81
N VAL A 52 13.20 -36.03 -6.14
CA VAL A 52 13.73 -34.80 -6.69
C VAL A 52 13.68 -34.84 -8.20
N ALA A 53 13.28 -33.76 -8.84
CA ALA A 53 13.32 -33.64 -10.29
C ALA A 53 14.78 -33.71 -10.79
N PRO A 54 15.06 -34.42 -11.90
CA PRO A 54 16.41 -34.49 -12.46
C PRO A 54 17.02 -33.06 -12.63
N GLU A 55 18.28 -32.92 -12.32
CA GLU A 55 19.08 -31.69 -12.49
C GLU A 55 18.64 -30.50 -11.57
N THR A 56 17.87 -30.77 -10.51
CA THR A 56 17.53 -29.73 -9.52
C THR A 56 18.70 -29.56 -8.55
N ASP A 57 19.31 -28.37 -8.57
CA ASP A 57 20.46 -27.97 -7.74
C ASP A 57 20.11 -26.87 -6.71
N PHE A 58 18.82 -26.62 -6.53
CA PHE A 58 18.30 -25.60 -5.57
C PHE A 58 17.09 -26.15 -4.82
N PHE A 59 16.72 -25.49 -3.74
CA PHE A 59 15.52 -25.82 -2.96
C PHE A 59 14.26 -25.15 -3.54
N PRO A 60 13.35 -25.87 -4.21
CA PRO A 60 12.12 -25.32 -4.78
C PRO A 60 11.02 -25.22 -3.72
N LEU A 61 11.11 -24.20 -2.86
CA LEU A 61 10.09 -23.85 -1.88
C LEU A 61 9.06 -22.90 -2.49
N SER A 62 7.78 -23.22 -2.34
CA SER A 62 6.66 -22.35 -2.63
C SER A 62 5.81 -22.11 -1.39
N VAL A 63 5.63 -20.86 -1.00
CA VAL A 63 4.76 -20.47 0.11
C VAL A 63 3.59 -19.66 -0.45
N ASP A 64 2.37 -20.05 -0.10
CA ASP A 64 1.14 -19.37 -0.49
C ASP A 64 0.28 -19.06 0.75
N TYR A 65 0.17 -17.77 1.05
CA TYR A 65 -0.81 -17.24 1.99
C TYR A 65 -2.08 -16.81 1.27
N ARG A 66 -3.25 -17.18 1.80
CA ARG A 66 -4.55 -16.86 1.20
C ARG A 66 -5.57 -16.44 2.25
N GLU A 67 -6.25 -15.35 1.98
CA GLU A 67 -7.39 -14.89 2.76
C GLU A 67 -8.70 -15.33 2.10
N LYS A 68 -9.50 -16.11 2.82
CA LYS A 68 -10.82 -16.49 2.34
C LYS A 68 -11.82 -15.39 2.68
N TYR A 69 -12.58 -14.90 1.71
CA TYR A 69 -13.56 -13.84 1.93
C TYR A 69 -14.61 -14.21 2.98
N TYR A 70 -14.94 -15.50 3.08
CA TYR A 70 -15.83 -15.98 4.15
C TYR A 70 -15.22 -15.85 5.55
N ALA A 71 -13.90 -15.67 5.69
CA ALA A 71 -13.25 -15.44 6.98
C ALA A 71 -13.75 -14.17 7.68
N THR A 72 -14.23 -13.21 6.92
CA THR A 72 -14.83 -11.96 7.39
C THR A 72 -16.32 -11.85 7.02
N GLY A 73 -16.94 -12.94 6.57
CA GLY A 73 -18.36 -12.97 6.19
C GLY A 73 -18.70 -12.25 4.89
N LYS A 74 -17.70 -12.06 4.00
CA LYS A 74 -17.84 -11.31 2.74
C LYS A 74 -17.93 -12.22 1.52
N PHE A 75 -18.41 -11.64 0.41
CA PHE A 75 -18.27 -12.22 -0.91
C PHE A 75 -17.10 -11.57 -1.64
N PRO A 76 -16.32 -12.33 -2.44
CA PRO A 76 -15.33 -11.74 -3.32
C PRO A 76 -15.95 -10.70 -4.26
N GLY A 77 -15.25 -9.59 -4.51
CA GLY A 77 -15.61 -8.62 -5.54
C GLY A 77 -15.72 -9.28 -6.92
N GLY A 78 -15.60 -8.61 -7.99
CA GLY A 78 -15.55 -9.16 -9.33
C GLY A 78 -16.80 -9.94 -9.79
N PHE A 79 -16.80 -10.32 -11.07
CA PHE A 79 -17.96 -10.96 -11.73
C PHE A 79 -18.21 -12.40 -11.26
N PHE A 80 -17.14 -13.19 -11.09
CA PHE A 80 -17.28 -14.63 -10.77
C PHE A 80 -17.53 -14.92 -9.30
N LYS A 81 -17.49 -13.91 -8.42
CA LYS A 81 -17.65 -14.07 -6.97
C LYS A 81 -16.82 -15.22 -6.37
N ARG A 82 -15.58 -15.33 -6.84
CA ARG A 82 -14.61 -16.35 -6.46
C ARG A 82 -13.23 -15.73 -6.28
N GLU A 83 -12.47 -16.20 -5.30
CA GLU A 83 -11.06 -15.86 -5.14
C GLU A 83 -10.30 -16.24 -6.42
N ALA A 84 -9.49 -15.30 -6.92
CA ALA A 84 -8.73 -15.45 -8.16
C ALA A 84 -7.22 -15.45 -7.88
N LYS A 85 -6.51 -14.45 -8.45
CA LYS A 85 -5.08 -14.26 -8.16
C LYS A 85 -4.91 -13.71 -6.74
N PRO A 86 -3.77 -14.00 -6.07
CA PRO A 86 -3.45 -13.34 -4.82
C PRO A 86 -3.41 -11.83 -4.99
N SER A 87 -3.89 -11.11 -3.99
CA SER A 87 -3.66 -9.68 -3.85
C SER A 87 -2.17 -9.41 -3.56
N ASP A 88 -1.72 -8.17 -3.78
CA ASP A 88 -0.35 -7.77 -3.43
C ASP A 88 -0.09 -7.98 -1.93
N TYR A 89 -1.09 -7.76 -1.07
CA TYR A 89 -1.01 -8.02 0.37
C TYR A 89 -0.75 -9.50 0.68
N GLU A 90 -1.51 -10.42 0.07
CA GLU A 90 -1.30 -11.87 0.23
C GLU A 90 0.08 -12.32 -0.30
N VAL A 91 0.56 -11.70 -1.40
CA VAL A 91 1.89 -11.96 -1.94
C VAL A 91 2.98 -11.50 -0.97
N LEU A 92 2.82 -10.33 -0.35
CA LEU A 92 3.78 -9.80 0.63
C LEU A 92 3.88 -10.70 1.86
N ILE A 93 2.75 -11.15 2.42
CA ILE A 93 2.75 -12.10 3.55
C ILE A 93 3.39 -13.43 3.14
N SER A 94 3.07 -13.97 1.95
CA SER A 94 3.71 -15.18 1.44
C SER A 94 5.23 -15.04 1.38
N ARG A 95 5.74 -13.86 1.00
CA ARG A 95 7.18 -13.56 0.96
C ARG A 95 7.82 -13.47 2.35
N LEU A 96 7.14 -12.87 3.32
CA LEU A 96 7.63 -12.82 4.71
C LEU A 96 7.82 -14.24 5.25
N ILE A 97 6.82 -15.10 5.09
CA ILE A 97 6.88 -16.52 5.52
C ILE A 97 7.99 -17.28 4.77
N ASP A 98 8.09 -17.14 3.44
CA ASP A 98 9.13 -17.82 2.64
C ASP A 98 10.54 -17.43 3.13
N ARG A 99 10.81 -16.14 3.29
CA ARG A 99 12.11 -15.62 3.73
C ARG A 99 12.48 -16.05 5.15
N ALA A 100 11.49 -16.18 6.03
CA ALA A 100 11.69 -16.67 7.39
C ALA A 100 11.98 -18.18 7.46
N LEU A 101 11.33 -18.98 6.59
CA LEU A 101 11.44 -20.44 6.63
C LEU A 101 12.60 -21.00 5.82
N ARG A 102 12.86 -20.41 4.65
CA ARG A 102 13.81 -20.93 3.65
C ARG A 102 15.22 -21.21 4.21
N PRO A 103 15.86 -20.32 5.01
CA PRO A 103 17.21 -20.54 5.53
C PRO A 103 17.34 -21.72 6.52
N LEU A 104 16.21 -22.27 6.99
CA LEU A 104 16.19 -23.34 7.99
C LEU A 104 15.99 -24.74 7.39
N PHE A 105 15.91 -24.85 6.08
CA PHE A 105 16.02 -26.15 5.42
C PHE A 105 17.48 -26.49 5.15
N PRO A 106 17.86 -27.77 5.17
CA PRO A 106 19.22 -28.18 4.82
C PRO A 106 19.57 -27.77 3.38
N ASP A 107 20.78 -27.31 3.15
CA ASP A 107 21.26 -26.84 1.83
C ASP A 107 21.17 -27.93 0.76
N ASP A 108 21.34 -29.20 1.15
CA ASP A 108 21.25 -30.38 0.28
C ASP A 108 19.82 -30.94 0.11
N TYR A 109 18.80 -30.22 0.62
CA TYR A 109 17.39 -30.62 0.45
C TYR A 109 16.75 -29.99 -0.77
N HIS A 110 16.60 -30.75 -1.87
CA HIS A 110 16.12 -30.26 -3.18
C HIS A 110 14.71 -30.73 -3.57
N ALA A 111 13.94 -31.32 -2.66
CA ALA A 111 12.57 -31.75 -2.94
C ALA A 111 11.60 -30.57 -3.02
N GLU A 112 10.77 -30.55 -4.07
CA GLU A 112 9.72 -29.53 -4.19
C GLU A 112 8.83 -29.52 -2.95
N THR A 113 8.75 -28.37 -2.29
CA THR A 113 8.04 -28.21 -1.04
C THR A 113 7.04 -27.05 -1.14
N ILE A 114 5.78 -27.34 -0.79
CA ILE A 114 4.69 -26.36 -0.85
C ILE A 114 4.13 -26.16 0.55
N VAL A 115 4.17 -24.91 1.02
CA VAL A 115 3.55 -24.48 2.27
C VAL A 115 2.33 -23.64 1.93
N GLN A 116 1.14 -24.07 2.38
CA GLN A 116 -0.10 -23.34 2.17
C GLN A 116 -0.67 -22.88 3.50
N VAL A 117 -0.91 -21.58 3.61
CA VAL A 117 -1.47 -20.92 4.79
C VAL A 117 -2.78 -20.25 4.41
N ASN A 118 -3.89 -20.69 5.01
CA ASN A 118 -5.21 -20.19 4.70
C ASN A 118 -5.85 -19.55 5.92
N LEU A 119 -6.21 -18.27 5.83
CA LEU A 119 -7.03 -17.59 6.82
C LEU A 119 -8.49 -18.04 6.65
N LEU A 120 -9.03 -18.73 7.66
CA LEU A 120 -10.38 -19.31 7.65
C LEU A 120 -11.40 -18.50 8.43
N SER A 121 -10.96 -17.74 9.42
CA SER A 121 -11.75 -16.80 10.20
C SER A 121 -10.86 -15.68 10.67
N ASN A 122 -11.35 -14.44 10.73
CA ASN A 122 -10.58 -13.30 11.23
C ASN A 122 -11.40 -12.44 12.18
N ASP A 123 -10.80 -12.12 13.32
CA ASP A 123 -11.23 -11.05 14.19
C ASP A 123 -10.86 -9.71 13.54
N LYS A 124 -11.83 -8.79 13.43
CA LYS A 124 -11.61 -7.51 12.73
C LYS A 124 -10.48 -6.67 13.30
N ASP A 125 -10.20 -6.84 14.58
CA ASP A 125 -9.19 -6.05 15.27
C ASP A 125 -7.78 -6.67 15.21
N GLN A 126 -7.66 -7.96 14.81
CA GLN A 126 -6.37 -8.63 14.74
C GLN A 126 -5.74 -8.63 13.35
N THR A 127 -4.42 -8.48 13.33
CA THR A 127 -3.58 -8.64 12.15
C THR A 127 -3.19 -10.11 11.99
N PRO A 128 -3.74 -10.84 11.00
CA PRO A 128 -3.52 -12.28 10.89
C PRO A 128 -2.15 -12.65 10.35
N ASP A 129 -1.44 -11.73 9.73
CA ASP A 129 -0.17 -11.93 9.06
C ASP A 129 0.95 -12.39 10.03
N ALA A 130 1.05 -11.77 11.20
CA ALA A 130 2.03 -12.17 12.22
C ALA A 130 1.81 -13.60 12.75
N LEU A 131 0.59 -14.13 12.67
CA LEU A 131 0.26 -15.49 13.09
C LEU A 131 0.50 -16.53 11.98
N ALA A 132 0.62 -16.09 10.74
CA ALA A 132 0.71 -16.95 9.56
C ALA A 132 2.04 -17.73 9.53
N ALA A 133 3.16 -17.07 9.84
CA ALA A 133 4.46 -17.74 9.88
C ALA A 133 4.58 -18.71 11.06
N LEU A 134 4.01 -18.37 12.22
CA LEU A 134 3.92 -19.31 13.36
C LEU A 134 3.17 -20.59 12.96
N ALA A 135 2.02 -20.46 12.30
CA ALA A 135 1.24 -21.61 11.84
C ALA A 135 2.00 -22.45 10.79
N ALA A 136 2.70 -21.80 9.86
CA ALA A 136 3.51 -22.44 8.83
C ALA A 136 4.70 -23.21 9.44
N SER A 137 5.46 -22.57 10.31
CA SER A 137 6.58 -23.20 11.01
C SER A 137 6.11 -24.41 11.85
N ALA A 138 5.04 -24.27 12.62
CA ALA A 138 4.48 -25.36 13.41
C ALA A 138 4.04 -26.54 12.53
N ALA A 139 3.47 -26.29 11.32
CA ALA A 139 3.09 -27.36 10.40
C ALA A 139 4.31 -28.13 9.88
N ILE A 140 5.43 -27.45 9.59
CA ILE A 140 6.68 -28.09 9.19
C ILE A 140 7.30 -28.87 10.36
N CYS A 141 7.30 -28.28 11.56
CA CYS A 141 7.86 -28.92 12.76
C CYS A 141 7.20 -30.27 13.08
N VAL A 142 5.87 -30.37 12.94
CA VAL A 142 5.12 -31.63 13.16
C VAL A 142 5.13 -32.58 11.98
N SER A 143 5.78 -32.24 10.85
CA SER A 143 5.96 -33.08 9.68
C SER A 143 7.20 -33.96 9.79
N ASP A 144 7.39 -34.85 8.84
CA ASP A 144 8.63 -35.64 8.69
C ASP A 144 9.68 -34.93 7.82
N ILE A 145 9.40 -33.72 7.32
CA ILE A 145 10.31 -32.94 6.48
C ILE A 145 11.51 -32.46 7.32
N PRO A 146 12.77 -32.56 6.82
CA PRO A 146 13.93 -32.03 7.52
C PRO A 146 13.85 -30.50 7.64
N PHE A 147 14.06 -29.98 8.85
CA PHE A 147 13.91 -28.58 9.15
C PHE A 147 14.65 -28.23 10.45
N HIS A 148 15.49 -27.20 10.43
CA HIS A 148 16.29 -26.74 11.57
C HIS A 148 15.57 -25.73 12.48
N GLY A 149 14.26 -25.49 12.24
CA GLY A 149 13.43 -24.66 13.11
C GLY A 149 13.13 -25.28 14.48
N PRO A 150 12.21 -24.66 15.25
CA PRO A 150 11.19 -23.72 14.80
C PRO A 150 11.65 -22.28 14.65
N ILE A 151 10.88 -21.54 13.87
CA ILE A 151 10.85 -20.06 13.91
C ILE A 151 9.46 -19.59 14.29
N SER A 152 9.38 -18.33 14.68
CA SER A 152 8.10 -17.62 14.69
C SER A 152 8.26 -16.20 14.22
N GLU A 153 7.14 -15.53 14.02
CA GLU A 153 7.07 -14.16 13.56
C GLU A 153 6.09 -13.38 14.43
N VAL A 154 6.44 -12.15 14.75
CA VAL A 154 5.53 -11.20 15.42
C VAL A 154 5.61 -9.85 14.75
N ARG A 155 4.50 -9.12 14.84
CA ARG A 155 4.49 -7.69 14.54
C ARG A 155 4.84 -6.94 15.82
N VAL A 156 5.78 -6.00 15.76
CA VAL A 156 6.09 -5.09 16.86
C VAL A 156 5.86 -3.66 16.42
N ALA A 157 5.15 -2.89 17.24
CA ALA A 157 4.93 -1.46 17.03
C ALA A 157 5.49 -0.65 18.18
N LEU A 158 6.06 0.54 17.89
CA LEU A 158 6.42 1.53 18.88
C LEU A 158 5.31 2.59 18.96
N ILE A 159 4.55 2.56 20.05
CA ILE A 159 3.43 3.46 20.32
C ILE A 159 3.75 4.28 21.58
N GLY A 160 3.91 5.60 21.40
CA GLY A 160 4.54 6.41 22.44
C GLY A 160 5.97 5.94 22.70
N ASP A 161 6.24 5.44 23.91
CA ASP A 161 7.53 4.90 24.33
C ASP A 161 7.48 3.38 24.60
N GLU A 162 6.37 2.71 24.24
CA GLU A 162 6.15 1.30 24.52
C GLU A 162 6.23 0.44 23.24
N TYR A 163 6.88 -0.73 23.35
CA TYR A 163 6.89 -1.74 22.29
C TYR A 163 5.71 -2.70 22.49
N VAL A 164 4.75 -2.63 21.56
CA VAL A 164 3.54 -3.45 21.57
C VAL A 164 3.71 -4.62 20.60
N ILE A 165 3.52 -5.85 21.08
CA ILE A 165 3.58 -7.07 20.28
C ILE A 165 2.19 -7.40 19.74
N ASN A 166 2.11 -7.70 18.45
CA ASN A 166 0.88 -7.99 17.71
C ASN A 166 -0.22 -6.94 17.98
N PRO A 167 0.06 -5.66 17.66
CA PRO A 167 -0.90 -4.58 17.84
C PRO A 167 -2.16 -4.81 16.99
N THR A 168 -3.27 -4.25 17.43
CA THR A 168 -4.49 -4.18 16.62
C THR A 168 -4.35 -3.16 15.50
N PHE A 169 -5.22 -3.23 14.47
CA PHE A 169 -5.25 -2.23 13.40
C PHE A 169 -5.40 -0.81 13.93
N ALA A 170 -6.26 -0.59 14.91
CA ALA A 170 -6.45 0.73 15.53
C ALA A 170 -5.18 1.23 16.25
N GLN A 171 -4.45 0.35 16.94
CA GLN A 171 -3.20 0.72 17.59
C GLN A 171 -2.09 1.08 16.62
N MET A 172 -2.08 0.48 15.43
CA MET A 172 -1.06 0.78 14.41
C MET A 172 -1.16 2.19 13.83
N GLU A 173 -2.32 2.84 13.87
CA GLU A 173 -2.49 4.23 13.41
C GLU A 173 -1.56 5.20 14.15
N ASP A 174 -1.36 4.96 15.45
CA ASP A 174 -0.51 5.78 16.33
C ASP A 174 0.96 5.33 16.34
N ALA A 175 1.31 4.25 15.64
CA ALA A 175 2.65 3.71 15.64
C ALA A 175 3.66 4.63 14.93
N ARG A 176 4.83 4.81 15.57
CA ARG A 176 6.01 5.47 14.96
C ARG A 176 6.93 4.47 14.25
N LEU A 177 6.86 3.22 14.66
CA LEU A 177 7.58 2.09 14.07
C LEU A 177 6.63 0.91 14.01
N GLU A 178 6.65 0.19 12.91
CA GLU A 178 5.94 -1.05 12.69
C GLU A 178 6.87 -2.02 11.95
N LEU A 179 7.25 -3.12 12.62
CA LEU A 179 8.12 -4.14 12.04
C LEU A 179 7.47 -5.52 12.16
N MET A 180 7.59 -6.30 11.10
CA MET A 180 7.48 -7.75 11.12
C MET A 180 8.86 -8.31 11.40
N VAL A 181 8.97 -9.14 12.44
CA VAL A 181 10.24 -9.74 12.87
C VAL A 181 10.06 -11.24 12.97
N ALA A 182 10.88 -11.98 12.23
CA ALA A 182 10.97 -13.43 12.38
C ALA A 182 12.30 -13.81 13.03
N ALA A 183 12.24 -14.79 13.94
CA ALA A 183 13.39 -15.26 14.67
C ALA A 183 13.26 -16.74 15.07
N SER A 184 14.39 -17.37 15.34
CA SER A 184 14.48 -18.65 16.03
C SER A 184 14.56 -18.46 17.55
N MET A 185 14.80 -19.53 18.29
CA MET A 185 15.13 -19.44 19.73
C MET A 185 16.41 -18.64 20.01
N LYS A 186 17.33 -18.57 19.04
CA LYS A 186 18.65 -17.97 19.23
C LYS A 186 18.76 -16.60 18.61
N ASP A 187 18.30 -16.45 17.37
CA ASP A 187 18.71 -15.37 16.51
C ASP A 187 17.57 -14.84 15.64
N ILE A 188 17.67 -13.56 15.25
CA ILE A 188 16.75 -12.90 14.32
C ILE A 188 17.10 -13.35 12.91
N CYS A 189 16.09 -13.77 12.12
CA CYS A 189 16.25 -14.29 10.76
C CYS A 189 15.78 -13.31 9.69
N MET A 190 14.70 -12.56 9.95
CA MET A 190 14.11 -11.64 9.00
C MET A 190 13.49 -10.45 9.71
N VAL A 191 13.64 -9.27 9.12
CA VAL A 191 12.96 -8.04 9.57
C VAL A 191 12.43 -7.30 8.35
N GLU A 192 11.21 -6.77 8.43
CA GLU A 192 10.67 -5.87 7.41
C GLU A 192 9.65 -4.92 8.02
N GLY A 193 9.71 -3.63 7.68
CA GLY A 193 8.68 -2.70 8.13
C GLY A 193 8.93 -1.25 7.78
N GLU A 194 8.07 -0.39 8.32
CA GLU A 194 8.09 1.04 8.10
C GLU A 194 8.23 1.82 9.41
N CYS A 195 8.78 3.02 9.31
CA CYS A 195 9.06 3.88 10.44
C CYS A 195 8.81 5.35 10.09
N LYS A 196 8.51 6.13 11.12
CA LYS A 196 8.38 7.60 11.05
C LYS A 196 9.60 8.26 11.68
N GLU A 197 10.75 8.17 10.99
CA GLU A 197 12.06 8.72 11.44
C GLU A 197 12.48 8.24 12.84
N VAL A 198 12.48 6.92 13.05
CA VAL A 198 12.98 6.35 14.32
C VAL A 198 14.50 6.25 14.32
N SER A 199 15.08 6.30 15.51
CA SER A 199 16.50 6.09 15.71
C SER A 199 16.91 4.62 15.59
N GLU A 200 18.17 4.38 15.32
CA GLU A 200 18.77 3.07 15.30
C GLU A 200 18.60 2.33 16.65
N GLN A 201 18.60 3.08 17.76
CA GLN A 201 18.39 2.52 19.10
C GLN A 201 16.94 2.09 19.33
N GLU A 202 15.95 2.87 18.89
CA GLU A 202 14.53 2.49 18.97
C GLU A 202 14.27 1.23 18.14
N MET A 203 14.88 1.13 16.95
CA MET A 203 14.81 -0.07 16.13
C MET A 203 15.38 -1.30 16.83
N LEU A 204 16.57 -1.20 17.42
CA LEU A 204 17.18 -2.30 18.21
C LEU A 204 16.31 -2.69 19.41
N GLY A 205 15.67 -1.72 20.07
CA GLY A 205 14.71 -1.98 21.14
C GLY A 205 13.52 -2.80 20.68
N ALA A 206 12.95 -2.47 19.51
CA ALA A 206 11.85 -3.20 18.90
C ALA A 206 12.24 -4.65 18.55
N LEU A 207 13.43 -4.84 17.97
CA LEU A 207 13.95 -6.18 17.65
C LEU A 207 14.11 -7.05 18.90
N LYS A 208 14.63 -6.49 20.00
CA LYS A 208 14.75 -7.20 21.28
C LYS A 208 13.39 -7.61 21.84
N ALA A 209 12.42 -6.68 21.86
CA ALA A 209 11.07 -6.96 22.34
C ALA A 209 10.38 -8.05 21.52
N ALA A 210 10.51 -7.99 20.19
CA ALA A 210 9.98 -9.00 19.29
C ALA A 210 10.62 -10.38 19.53
N HIS A 211 11.94 -10.44 19.65
CA HIS A 211 12.66 -11.72 19.86
C HIS A 211 12.26 -12.41 21.17
N GLU A 212 12.10 -11.67 22.27
CA GLU A 212 11.63 -12.26 23.53
C GLU A 212 10.20 -12.84 23.39
N ALA A 213 9.33 -12.19 22.65
CA ALA A 213 7.99 -12.72 22.37
C ALA A 213 8.03 -13.97 21.47
N ILE A 214 8.90 -13.98 20.47
CA ILE A 214 9.09 -15.11 19.54
C ILE A 214 9.61 -16.34 20.26
N LYS A 215 10.54 -16.21 21.22
CA LYS A 215 11.05 -17.33 22.01
C LYS A 215 9.95 -18.13 22.71
N ILE A 216 8.91 -17.43 23.23
CA ILE A 216 7.76 -18.09 23.86
C ILE A 216 7.00 -18.95 22.84
N GLN A 217 6.80 -18.42 21.63
CA GLN A 217 6.12 -19.14 20.56
C GLN A 217 6.93 -20.30 19.99
N CYS A 218 8.25 -20.14 19.89
CA CYS A 218 9.15 -21.23 19.47
C CYS A 218 9.18 -22.35 20.50
N GLN A 219 9.23 -22.05 21.80
CA GLN A 219 9.22 -23.05 22.88
C GLN A 219 7.95 -23.93 22.80
N ALA A 220 6.79 -23.33 22.59
CA ALA A 220 5.54 -24.08 22.44
C ALA A 220 5.53 -24.98 21.18
N GLN A 221 6.17 -24.56 20.10
CA GLN A 221 6.33 -25.41 18.91
C GLN A 221 7.25 -26.61 19.18
N ILE A 222 8.33 -26.42 19.96
CA ILE A 222 9.23 -27.53 20.39
C ILE A 222 8.43 -28.53 21.22
N GLU A 223 7.65 -28.06 22.17
CA GLU A 223 6.80 -28.94 23.00
C GLU A 223 5.77 -29.72 22.19
N LEU A 224 5.13 -29.05 21.22
CA LEU A 224 4.20 -29.70 20.29
C LEU A 224 4.90 -30.75 19.40
N MET A 225 6.10 -30.44 18.91
CA MET A 225 6.91 -31.36 18.09
C MET A 225 7.31 -32.61 18.90
N GLU A 226 7.74 -32.44 20.16
CA GLU A 226 8.07 -33.54 21.06
C GLU A 226 6.84 -34.41 21.38
N GLU A 227 5.66 -33.82 21.57
CA GLU A 227 4.42 -34.54 21.82
C GLU A 227 3.99 -35.38 20.61
N VAL A 228 4.10 -34.82 19.41
CA VAL A 228 3.79 -35.52 18.14
C VAL A 228 4.82 -36.57 17.81
N ASN A 229 6.10 -36.33 18.15
CA ASN A 229 7.24 -37.23 18.00
C ASN A 229 7.34 -37.93 16.64
N LYS A 230 7.18 -37.16 15.54
CA LYS A 230 7.30 -37.69 14.17
C LYS A 230 8.77 -37.75 13.75
N THR A 231 9.23 -38.92 13.34
CA THR A 231 10.60 -39.10 12.83
C THR A 231 10.78 -38.35 11.52
N LYS A 232 11.86 -37.60 11.37
CA LYS A 232 12.22 -36.92 10.15
C LYS A 232 12.63 -37.93 9.09
N ARG A 233 12.26 -37.67 7.82
CA ARG A 233 12.57 -38.54 6.68
C ARG A 233 14.08 -38.53 6.39
N GLU A 234 14.60 -39.69 6.05
CA GLU A 234 15.94 -39.79 5.46
C GLU A 234 15.86 -39.45 3.98
N TYR A 235 16.86 -38.75 3.48
CA TYR A 235 16.94 -38.34 2.09
C TYR A 235 18.39 -38.35 1.60
N CYS A 236 18.57 -38.41 0.29
CA CYS A 236 19.86 -38.27 -0.38
C CYS A 236 19.60 -37.59 -1.73
N HIS A 237 19.67 -36.27 -1.76
CA HIS A 237 19.38 -35.49 -2.96
C HIS A 237 20.64 -35.08 -3.73
N GLU A 238 21.81 -35.30 -3.14
CA GLU A 238 23.11 -35.03 -3.76
C GLU A 238 23.98 -36.26 -3.78
N VAL A 239 24.63 -36.46 -4.92
CA VAL A 239 25.74 -37.40 -5.05
C VAL A 239 27.03 -36.58 -5.05
N ASN A 240 27.92 -36.82 -4.09
CA ASN A 240 29.16 -36.10 -3.96
C ASN A 240 30.36 -36.96 -4.33
N ASP A 241 31.38 -36.31 -4.95
CA ASP A 241 32.71 -36.88 -5.19
C ASP A 241 33.73 -36.04 -4.43
N GLU A 242 34.10 -36.52 -3.24
CA GLU A 242 35.01 -35.82 -2.33
C GLU A 242 36.45 -35.72 -2.91
N ASN A 243 36.86 -36.62 -3.81
CA ASN A 243 38.16 -36.53 -4.45
C ASN A 243 38.16 -35.38 -5.46
N LEU A 244 37.10 -35.28 -6.29
CA LEU A 244 36.93 -34.20 -7.23
C LEU A 244 36.82 -32.84 -6.50
N ARG A 245 36.10 -32.79 -5.40
CA ARG A 245 35.97 -31.59 -4.55
C ARG A 245 37.34 -31.11 -4.05
N ALA A 246 38.12 -32.01 -3.45
CA ALA A 246 39.47 -31.70 -2.95
C ALA A 246 40.44 -31.28 -4.09
N GLU A 247 40.33 -31.91 -5.26
CA GLU A 247 41.16 -31.51 -6.42
C GLU A 247 40.80 -30.10 -6.94
N ILE A 248 39.51 -29.76 -7.02
CA ILE A 248 39.06 -28.43 -7.45
C ILE A 248 39.50 -27.38 -6.44
N GLU A 249 39.36 -27.62 -5.15
CA GLU A 249 39.80 -26.74 -4.09
C GLU A 249 41.33 -26.48 -4.21
N ALA A 250 42.12 -27.56 -4.31
CA ALA A 250 43.57 -27.45 -4.38
C ALA A 250 44.11 -26.70 -5.64
N ASN A 251 43.37 -26.75 -6.77
CA ASN A 251 43.79 -26.16 -8.01
C ASN A 251 43.18 -24.78 -8.29
N CYS A 252 41.96 -24.51 -7.80
CA CYS A 252 41.20 -23.30 -8.15
C CYS A 252 41.19 -22.26 -7.03
N TYR A 253 41.32 -22.63 -5.75
CA TYR A 253 41.21 -21.68 -4.63
C TYR A 253 42.20 -20.52 -4.74
N GLN A 254 43.50 -20.79 -4.88
CA GLN A 254 44.49 -19.73 -4.91
C GLN A 254 44.32 -18.78 -6.13
N PRO A 255 44.06 -19.27 -7.36
CA PRO A 255 43.73 -18.40 -8.48
C PRO A 255 42.51 -17.52 -8.23
N CYS A 256 41.41 -18.05 -7.61
CA CYS A 256 40.24 -17.27 -7.26
C CYS A 256 40.56 -16.20 -6.19
N TYR A 257 41.33 -16.57 -5.17
CA TYR A 257 41.74 -15.65 -4.11
C TYR A 257 42.61 -14.51 -4.65
N ASP A 258 43.66 -14.84 -5.48
CA ASP A 258 44.52 -13.84 -6.10
C ASP A 258 43.76 -12.89 -7.01
N PHE A 259 42.76 -13.40 -7.76
CA PHE A 259 41.94 -12.56 -8.61
C PHE A 259 40.98 -11.68 -7.78
N ALA A 260 40.36 -12.20 -6.71
CA ALA A 260 39.53 -11.40 -5.82
C ALA A 260 40.28 -10.20 -5.24
N LEU A 261 41.58 -10.34 -4.95
CA LEU A 261 42.41 -9.25 -4.45
C LEU A 261 42.75 -8.17 -5.51
N THR A 262 42.47 -8.43 -6.79
CA THR A 262 42.73 -7.42 -7.84
C THR A 262 41.75 -6.26 -7.80
N GLY A 263 40.57 -6.45 -7.19
CA GLY A 263 39.53 -5.44 -7.08
C GLY A 263 38.94 -5.03 -8.43
N CYS A 264 38.53 -5.99 -9.24
CA CYS A 264 37.98 -5.75 -10.58
C CYS A 264 36.54 -5.20 -10.51
N ALA A 265 36.32 -3.96 -10.93
CA ALA A 265 34.98 -3.33 -10.90
C ALA A 265 34.03 -3.83 -12.01
N ASP A 266 34.58 -4.30 -13.15
CA ASP A 266 33.77 -4.77 -14.29
C ASP A 266 33.17 -6.16 -14.00
N LYS A 267 31.85 -6.24 -13.96
CA LYS A 267 31.12 -7.46 -13.67
C LYS A 267 31.36 -8.57 -14.70
N HIS A 268 31.33 -8.24 -15.98
CA HIS A 268 31.53 -9.23 -17.05
C HIS A 268 32.94 -9.81 -17.04
N LEU A 269 33.93 -8.97 -16.83
CA LEU A 269 35.31 -9.41 -16.70
C LEU A 269 35.53 -10.31 -15.48
N ARG A 270 34.82 -10.04 -14.37
CA ARG A 270 34.83 -10.92 -13.19
C ARG A 270 34.28 -12.30 -13.52
N GLU A 271 33.06 -12.35 -14.11
CA GLU A 271 32.39 -13.58 -14.51
C GLU A 271 33.25 -14.40 -15.48
N GLU A 272 33.80 -13.77 -16.52
CA GLU A 272 34.69 -14.41 -17.49
C GLU A 272 35.98 -14.95 -16.85
N THR A 273 36.56 -14.22 -15.91
CA THR A 273 37.81 -14.63 -15.27
C THR A 273 37.60 -15.81 -14.33
N PHE A 274 36.55 -15.79 -13.49
CA PHE A 274 36.21 -16.92 -12.63
C PHE A 274 35.86 -18.17 -13.46
N ALA A 275 35.00 -18.04 -14.49
CA ALA A 275 34.71 -19.12 -15.42
C ALA A 275 35.97 -19.68 -16.09
N GLY A 276 36.89 -18.82 -16.55
CA GLY A 276 38.15 -19.22 -17.15
C GLY A 276 39.10 -20.00 -16.22
N ILE A 277 39.00 -19.78 -14.88
CA ILE A 277 39.76 -20.60 -13.90
C ILE A 277 39.23 -22.02 -13.89
N LEU A 278 37.90 -22.20 -13.89
CA LEU A 278 37.29 -23.52 -13.95
C LEU A 278 37.56 -24.19 -15.30
N ASP A 279 37.35 -23.48 -16.41
CA ASP A 279 37.61 -24.01 -17.77
C ASP A 279 39.03 -24.55 -17.92
N LYS A 280 40.02 -23.81 -17.45
CA LYS A 280 41.42 -24.24 -17.44
C LYS A 280 41.64 -25.51 -16.63
N TYR A 281 40.97 -25.67 -15.50
CA TYR A 281 41.01 -26.90 -14.72
C TYR A 281 40.40 -28.09 -15.49
N LEU A 282 39.30 -27.85 -16.22
CA LEU A 282 38.58 -28.86 -16.97
C LEU A 282 39.28 -29.31 -18.26
N GLU A 283 40.25 -28.57 -18.79
CA GLU A 283 41.01 -28.93 -19.99
C GLU A 283 41.72 -30.30 -19.92
N LYS A 284 41.91 -30.83 -18.71
CA LYS A 284 42.57 -32.13 -18.48
C LYS A 284 41.65 -33.36 -18.78
N TYR A 285 40.37 -33.17 -18.92
CA TYR A 285 39.37 -34.21 -19.12
C TYR A 285 38.95 -34.35 -20.58
N THR A 286 38.53 -35.56 -20.96
CA THR A 286 37.98 -35.83 -22.29
C THR A 286 36.55 -35.36 -22.40
N GLU A 287 36.02 -35.22 -23.63
CA GLU A 287 34.62 -34.80 -23.86
C GLU A 287 33.57 -35.73 -23.16
N GLU A 288 33.84 -37.07 -23.14
CA GLU A 288 32.95 -38.03 -22.46
C GLU A 288 33.00 -37.86 -20.93
N GLU A 289 34.12 -37.59 -20.36
CA GLU A 289 34.26 -37.32 -18.90
C GLU A 289 33.61 -36.01 -18.50
N LEU A 290 33.70 -34.98 -19.34
CA LEU A 290 33.13 -33.67 -19.12
C LEU A 290 31.61 -33.73 -18.99
N GLU A 291 30.88 -34.57 -19.73
CA GLU A 291 29.44 -34.74 -19.61
C GLU A 291 29.03 -35.12 -18.17
N THR A 292 29.82 -35.92 -17.48
CA THR A 292 29.55 -36.37 -16.12
C THR A 292 30.11 -35.44 -15.04
N ILE A 293 31.31 -34.93 -15.27
CA ILE A 293 32.07 -34.15 -14.23
C ILE A 293 31.63 -32.70 -14.17
N THR A 294 31.26 -32.05 -15.28
CA THR A 294 30.98 -30.62 -15.34
C THR A 294 29.91 -30.15 -14.35
N PRO A 295 28.77 -30.83 -14.18
CA PRO A 295 27.78 -30.37 -13.19
C PRO A 295 28.32 -30.34 -11.76
N LEU A 296 29.03 -31.40 -11.35
CA LEU A 296 29.66 -31.49 -10.02
C LEU A 296 30.81 -30.46 -9.89
N ALA A 297 31.64 -30.34 -10.93
CA ALA A 297 32.75 -29.39 -10.92
C ALA A 297 32.27 -27.95 -10.77
N LYS A 298 31.20 -27.55 -11.45
CA LYS A 298 30.58 -26.22 -11.30
C LYS A 298 30.10 -25.97 -9.87
N ARG A 299 29.44 -26.96 -9.26
CA ARG A 299 28.96 -26.85 -7.89
C ARG A 299 30.10 -26.68 -6.89
N TYR A 300 31.12 -27.55 -6.97
CA TYR A 300 32.29 -27.44 -6.08
C TYR A 300 33.14 -26.21 -6.35
N PHE A 301 33.24 -25.77 -7.60
CA PHE A 301 33.93 -24.52 -7.94
C PHE A 301 33.22 -23.31 -7.35
N HIS A 302 31.88 -23.29 -7.35
CA HIS A 302 31.11 -22.20 -6.70
C HIS A 302 31.44 -22.11 -5.20
N ASP A 303 31.57 -23.25 -4.50
CA ASP A 303 31.97 -23.27 -3.10
C ASP A 303 33.41 -22.73 -2.90
N VAL A 304 34.31 -23.07 -3.80
CA VAL A 304 35.70 -22.57 -3.81
C VAL A 304 35.75 -21.08 -4.07
N GLU A 305 35.04 -20.58 -5.09
CA GLU A 305 34.91 -19.17 -5.39
C GLU A 305 34.37 -18.39 -4.20
N ARG A 306 33.25 -18.88 -3.62
CA ARG A 306 32.63 -18.31 -2.43
C ARG A 306 33.64 -18.20 -1.28
N SER A 307 34.36 -19.28 -0.99
CA SER A 307 35.36 -19.31 0.09
C SER A 307 36.52 -18.36 -0.17
N ALA A 308 37.05 -18.32 -1.39
CA ALA A 308 38.16 -17.45 -1.76
C ALA A 308 37.80 -15.96 -1.65
N VAL A 309 36.64 -15.57 -2.19
CA VAL A 309 36.14 -14.19 -2.13
C VAL A 309 35.87 -13.75 -0.69
N ARG A 310 35.21 -14.60 0.12
CA ARG A 310 34.91 -14.33 1.53
C ARG A 310 36.19 -14.14 2.32
N ASN A 311 37.19 -15.00 2.12
CA ASN A 311 38.49 -14.92 2.79
C ASN A 311 39.28 -13.68 2.38
N ALA A 312 39.21 -13.24 1.13
CA ALA A 312 39.81 -11.99 0.68
C ALA A 312 39.26 -10.79 1.42
N VAL A 313 37.90 -10.71 1.53
CA VAL A 313 37.24 -9.63 2.28
C VAL A 313 37.54 -9.69 3.78
N LEU A 314 37.49 -10.87 4.40
CA LEU A 314 37.72 -11.03 5.84
C LEU A 314 39.14 -10.72 6.27
N ASN A 315 40.14 -11.13 5.45
CA ASN A 315 41.55 -11.01 5.82
C ASN A 315 42.17 -9.68 5.37
N GLU A 316 41.88 -9.24 4.13
CA GLU A 316 42.54 -8.09 3.53
C GLU A 316 41.68 -6.84 3.47
N ARG A 317 40.35 -6.97 3.81
CA ARG A 317 39.35 -5.89 3.78
C ARG A 317 39.22 -5.24 2.39
N ILE A 318 39.50 -6.00 1.34
CA ILE A 318 39.32 -5.59 -0.06
C ILE A 318 38.10 -6.29 -0.63
N ARG A 319 37.19 -5.52 -1.24
CA ARG A 319 35.98 -6.02 -1.89
C ARG A 319 36.27 -6.41 -3.34
N LEU A 320 35.36 -7.18 -3.95
CA LEU A 320 35.48 -7.65 -5.33
C LEU A 320 35.74 -6.54 -6.35
N ASP A 321 35.21 -5.35 -6.11
CA ASP A 321 35.38 -4.18 -6.97
C ASP A 321 36.48 -3.20 -6.48
N GLY A 322 37.28 -3.60 -5.51
CA GLY A 322 38.39 -2.83 -4.96
C GLY A 322 38.01 -1.78 -3.92
N ARG A 323 36.70 -1.59 -3.63
CA ARG A 323 36.25 -0.69 -2.56
C ARG A 323 36.63 -1.22 -1.19
N LYS A 324 36.68 -0.31 -0.22
CA LYS A 324 36.69 -0.64 1.21
C LYS A 324 35.29 -1.04 1.67
N THR A 325 35.21 -1.66 2.84
CA THR A 325 33.97 -2.18 3.39
C THR A 325 32.88 -1.13 3.61
N ASN A 326 33.24 0.13 3.84
CA ASN A 326 32.31 1.24 4.12
C ASN A 326 32.10 2.22 2.94
N GLU A 327 32.61 1.90 1.76
CA GLU A 327 32.52 2.78 0.58
C GLU A 327 31.27 2.47 -0.25
N VAL A 328 30.63 3.54 -0.73
CA VAL A 328 29.49 3.52 -1.67
C VAL A 328 30.04 3.69 -3.09
N ARG A 329 29.44 3.01 -4.07
CA ARG A 329 29.77 3.18 -5.49
C ARG A 329 29.54 4.62 -5.96
N PRO A 330 30.20 5.09 -7.02
CA PRO A 330 29.95 6.42 -7.60
C PRO A 330 28.47 6.62 -7.94
N ILE A 331 27.94 7.79 -7.57
CA ILE A 331 26.55 8.15 -7.79
C ILE A 331 26.45 9.24 -8.86
N TRP A 332 25.51 9.06 -9.78
CA TRP A 332 25.09 10.05 -10.76
C TRP A 332 23.58 10.15 -10.79
N THR A 333 23.05 11.37 -10.79
CA THR A 333 21.62 11.62 -10.76
C THR A 333 21.21 12.73 -11.71
N GLU A 334 20.00 12.62 -12.27
CA GLU A 334 19.41 13.62 -13.15
C GLU A 334 17.90 13.72 -12.87
N VAL A 335 17.34 14.92 -12.94
CA VAL A 335 15.89 15.16 -12.81
C VAL A 335 15.37 15.84 -14.06
N ASP A 336 14.02 15.83 -14.25
CA ASP A 336 13.34 16.38 -15.43
C ASP A 336 13.75 15.70 -16.75
N VAL A 337 13.97 14.40 -16.69
CA VAL A 337 14.46 13.57 -17.81
C VAL A 337 13.39 13.36 -18.88
N LEU A 338 12.12 13.24 -18.48
CA LEU A 338 11.00 12.93 -19.37
C LEU A 338 10.06 14.13 -19.51
N PRO A 339 9.90 14.67 -20.73
CA PRO A 339 9.16 15.93 -20.96
C PRO A 339 7.67 15.91 -20.60
N LYS A 340 7.05 14.72 -20.53
CA LYS A 340 5.61 14.56 -20.27
C LYS A 340 5.29 13.95 -18.90
N ALA A 341 6.29 13.50 -18.16
CA ALA A 341 6.11 13.04 -16.79
C ALA A 341 5.91 14.24 -15.85
N HIS A 342 5.04 14.10 -14.85
CA HIS A 342 4.82 15.16 -13.84
C HIS A 342 6.07 15.42 -13.02
N GLY A 343 6.81 14.36 -12.69
CA GLY A 343 8.20 14.39 -12.22
C GLY A 343 8.94 13.20 -12.77
N SER A 344 10.24 13.31 -12.97
CA SER A 344 11.08 12.21 -13.45
C SER A 344 12.51 12.37 -12.99
N ALA A 345 13.16 11.24 -12.67
CA ALA A 345 14.55 11.19 -12.26
C ALA A 345 15.23 9.92 -12.77
N VAL A 346 16.51 10.03 -13.02
CA VAL A 346 17.43 8.88 -13.15
C VAL A 346 18.35 8.90 -11.95
N PHE A 347 18.45 7.76 -11.29
CA PHE A 347 19.43 7.51 -10.23
C PHE A 347 20.34 6.37 -10.64
N THR A 348 21.64 6.62 -10.66
CA THR A 348 22.67 5.64 -11.00
C THR A 348 23.64 5.51 -9.84
N ARG A 349 23.98 4.28 -9.47
CA ARG A 349 24.97 3.94 -8.46
C ARG A 349 25.83 2.79 -8.99
N GLY A 350 27.02 3.10 -9.51
CA GLY A 350 27.82 2.16 -10.27
C GLY A 350 27.01 1.55 -11.42
N GLU A 351 26.93 0.24 -11.49
CA GLU A 351 26.19 -0.55 -12.49
C GLU A 351 24.73 -0.84 -12.05
N THR A 352 24.10 0.07 -11.32
CA THR A 352 22.67 -0.03 -10.96
C THR A 352 21.99 1.28 -11.28
N GLN A 353 21.00 1.25 -12.17
CA GLN A 353 20.29 2.44 -12.65
C GLN A 353 18.77 2.26 -12.61
N ALA A 354 18.07 3.26 -12.10
CA ALA A 354 16.62 3.33 -12.08
C ALA A 354 16.13 4.62 -12.75
N LEU A 355 15.18 4.49 -13.68
CA LEU A 355 14.39 5.60 -14.21
C LEU A 355 13.08 5.63 -13.43
N VAL A 356 12.83 6.72 -12.71
CA VAL A 356 11.65 6.84 -11.87
C VAL A 356 10.79 8.00 -12.33
N THR A 357 9.48 7.76 -12.40
CA THR A 357 8.48 8.75 -12.82
C THR A 357 7.41 8.93 -11.77
N VAL A 358 6.86 10.14 -11.68
CA VAL A 358 5.75 10.50 -10.81
C VAL A 358 4.58 10.99 -11.66
N THR A 359 3.39 10.52 -11.34
CA THR A 359 2.12 11.00 -11.87
C THR A 359 1.24 11.44 -10.70
N LEU A 360 0.71 12.66 -10.79
CA LEU A 360 -0.20 13.25 -9.83
C LEU A 360 -1.62 13.19 -10.41
N GLY A 361 -2.51 12.50 -9.73
CA GLY A 361 -3.90 12.31 -10.12
C GLY A 361 -4.87 12.92 -9.11
N THR A 362 -6.15 12.72 -9.37
CA THR A 362 -7.26 13.11 -8.49
C THR A 362 -7.65 11.94 -7.57
N LYS A 363 -8.57 12.18 -6.66
CA LYS A 363 -9.14 11.13 -5.79
C LYS A 363 -9.82 9.99 -6.58
N LEU A 364 -10.25 10.23 -7.82
CA LEU A 364 -10.81 9.20 -8.70
C LEU A 364 -9.75 8.17 -9.17
N ASP A 365 -8.48 8.51 -9.07
CA ASP A 365 -7.35 7.68 -9.48
C ASP A 365 -6.82 6.82 -8.31
N GLU A 366 -7.42 6.92 -7.12
CA GLU A 366 -7.06 6.08 -5.97
C GLU A 366 -7.25 4.59 -6.29
N GLN A 367 -6.29 3.78 -5.86
CA GLN A 367 -6.41 2.34 -5.96
C GLN A 367 -7.43 1.82 -4.96
N THR A 368 -8.47 1.15 -5.43
CA THR A 368 -9.42 0.46 -4.57
C THR A 368 -8.81 -0.83 -4.03
N LEU A 369 -8.85 -1.01 -2.72
CA LEU A 369 -8.49 -2.22 -2.01
C LEU A 369 -9.78 -3.01 -1.70
N ASP A 370 -9.95 -4.17 -2.33
CA ASP A 370 -11.10 -5.07 -2.15
C ASP A 370 -10.58 -6.43 -1.65
N GLY A 371 -10.01 -6.43 -0.44
CA GLY A 371 -9.48 -7.63 0.22
C GLY A 371 -10.47 -8.24 1.22
N ALA A 372 -10.17 -9.43 1.70
CA ALA A 372 -10.97 -10.06 2.74
C ALA A 372 -10.81 -9.32 4.08
N VAL A 373 -9.58 -8.97 4.45
CA VAL A 373 -9.22 -8.28 5.69
C VAL A 373 -9.06 -6.78 5.45
N VAL A 374 -8.28 -6.39 4.45
CA VAL A 374 -7.97 -4.99 4.17
C VAL A 374 -8.87 -4.46 3.05
N GLU A 375 -9.66 -3.44 3.36
CA GLU A 375 -10.54 -2.72 2.42
C GLU A 375 -10.28 -1.22 2.50
N GLY A 376 -10.59 -0.50 1.44
CA GLY A 376 -10.50 0.95 1.39
C GLY A 376 -9.91 1.46 0.08
N THR A 377 -9.22 2.57 0.16
CA THR A 377 -8.51 3.18 -0.96
C THR A 377 -7.08 3.51 -0.59
N LYS A 378 -6.23 3.61 -1.59
CA LYS A 378 -4.82 3.93 -1.45
C LYS A 378 -4.46 5.05 -2.41
N ASN A 379 -4.01 6.18 -1.88
CA ASN A 379 -3.69 7.39 -2.63
C ASN A 379 -2.21 7.54 -2.96
N PHE A 380 -1.36 6.64 -2.44
CA PHE A 380 0.08 6.62 -2.74
C PHE A 380 0.48 5.22 -3.16
N THR A 381 0.99 5.06 -4.38
CA THR A 381 1.39 3.75 -4.94
C THR A 381 2.75 3.84 -5.61
N LEU A 382 3.56 2.81 -5.43
CA LEU A 382 4.83 2.66 -6.13
C LEU A 382 4.89 1.30 -6.85
N HIS A 383 5.01 1.35 -8.17
CA HIS A 383 5.19 0.18 -9.02
C HIS A 383 6.65 0.06 -9.44
N TYR A 384 7.21 -1.11 -9.24
CA TYR A 384 8.59 -1.45 -9.58
C TYR A 384 8.60 -2.46 -10.72
N ASN A 385 9.36 -2.21 -11.76
CA ASN A 385 9.50 -3.06 -12.93
C ASN A 385 10.96 -3.48 -13.09
N PHE A 386 11.17 -4.79 -13.27
CA PHE A 386 12.49 -5.38 -13.45
C PHE A 386 12.53 -6.20 -14.75
N PRO A 387 12.77 -5.58 -15.91
CA PRO A 387 12.85 -6.27 -17.19
C PRO A 387 14.16 -7.07 -17.31
N GLY A 388 14.18 -8.13 -18.14
CA GLY A 388 15.35 -8.98 -18.33
C GLY A 388 16.58 -8.24 -18.83
N PHE A 389 16.42 -7.18 -19.62
CA PHE A 389 17.56 -6.40 -20.11
C PHE A 389 18.35 -5.68 -19.00
N ALA A 390 17.76 -5.48 -17.82
CA ALA A 390 18.44 -4.86 -16.69
C ALA A 390 19.61 -5.71 -16.15
N THR A 391 19.60 -7.00 -16.44
CA THR A 391 20.69 -7.96 -16.15
C THR A 391 21.29 -8.58 -17.43
N GLY A 392 20.94 -8.07 -18.62
CA GLY A 392 21.39 -8.62 -19.88
C GLY A 392 20.70 -9.91 -20.33
N GLU A 393 19.59 -10.31 -19.63
CA GLU A 393 18.87 -11.54 -19.93
C GLU A 393 17.87 -11.36 -21.07
N ALA A 394 17.84 -12.29 -22.03
CA ALA A 394 16.82 -12.40 -23.08
C ALA A 394 15.53 -13.05 -22.52
N LYS A 395 14.82 -12.34 -21.64
CA LYS A 395 13.63 -12.83 -20.94
C LYS A 395 12.40 -12.01 -21.28
N ALA A 396 11.32 -12.71 -21.67
CA ALA A 396 10.03 -12.04 -21.92
C ALA A 396 9.34 -11.67 -20.60
N GLN A 397 8.91 -10.41 -20.49
CA GLN A 397 8.09 -9.96 -19.37
C GLN A 397 6.64 -10.44 -19.57
N ARG A 398 6.15 -11.32 -18.70
CA ARG A 398 4.81 -11.92 -18.82
C ARG A 398 3.81 -11.39 -17.79
N SER A 399 4.26 -11.18 -16.56
CA SER A 399 3.44 -10.69 -15.44
C SER A 399 4.35 -10.13 -14.36
N THR A 400 3.80 -9.33 -13.47
CA THR A 400 4.50 -8.86 -12.28
C THR A 400 4.90 -10.04 -11.39
N SER A 401 6.16 -10.14 -11.03
CA SER A 401 6.69 -11.18 -10.16
C SER A 401 6.48 -10.84 -8.67
N ARG A 402 6.53 -11.86 -7.80
CA ARG A 402 6.52 -11.64 -6.34
C ARG A 402 7.66 -10.75 -5.86
N ARG A 403 8.83 -10.80 -6.53
CA ARG A 403 9.99 -9.96 -6.24
C ARG A 403 9.69 -8.49 -6.56
N GLU A 404 9.07 -8.21 -7.70
CA GLU A 404 8.70 -6.84 -8.10
C GLU A 404 7.71 -6.22 -7.11
N ILE A 405 6.70 -6.99 -6.65
CA ILE A 405 5.75 -6.53 -5.62
C ILE A 405 6.49 -6.20 -4.32
N GLY A 406 7.39 -7.06 -3.85
CA GLY A 406 8.16 -6.85 -2.62
C GLY A 406 9.08 -5.63 -2.69
N HIS A 407 9.83 -5.46 -3.80
CA HIS A 407 10.72 -4.31 -3.99
C HIS A 407 9.95 -2.99 -4.13
N GLY A 408 8.81 -3.02 -4.83
CA GLY A 408 7.91 -1.88 -4.93
C GLY A 408 7.37 -1.46 -3.56
N ASN A 409 6.91 -2.43 -2.77
CA ASN A 409 6.38 -2.16 -1.43
C ASN A 409 7.43 -1.57 -0.47
N LEU A 410 8.68 -2.07 -0.50
CA LEU A 410 9.77 -1.50 0.29
C LEU A 410 10.03 -0.04 -0.07
N ALA A 411 10.11 0.28 -1.36
CA ALA A 411 10.33 1.66 -1.81
C ALA A 411 9.13 2.57 -1.49
N GLU A 412 7.91 2.04 -1.58
CA GLU A 412 6.70 2.75 -1.20
C GLU A 412 6.68 3.12 0.28
N ARG A 413 6.92 2.14 1.17
CA ARG A 413 7.01 2.35 2.63
C ARG A 413 8.06 3.38 2.99
N ALA A 414 9.21 3.35 2.30
CA ALA A 414 10.31 4.30 2.53
C ALA A 414 9.93 5.75 2.26
N LEU A 415 9.09 6.01 1.24
CA LEU A 415 8.79 7.35 0.74
C LEU A 415 7.48 7.91 1.28
N LYS A 416 6.44 7.09 1.44
CA LYS A 416 5.08 7.57 1.78
C LYS A 416 5.03 8.34 3.09
N THR A 417 5.84 7.98 4.09
CA THR A 417 5.87 8.63 5.40
C THR A 417 6.39 10.07 5.35
N MET A 418 7.14 10.41 4.29
CA MET A 418 7.70 11.75 4.07
C MET A 418 6.84 12.64 3.17
N VAL A 419 5.77 12.12 2.59
CA VAL A 419 4.79 12.89 1.83
C VAL A 419 3.66 13.33 2.78
N PRO A 420 3.24 14.60 2.78
CA PRO A 420 2.07 15.04 3.55
C PRO A 420 0.80 14.33 3.06
N HIS A 421 -0.09 13.97 3.99
CA HIS A 421 -1.40 13.37 3.72
C HIS A 421 -2.53 14.28 4.21
N ASP A 422 -2.39 15.58 3.99
CA ASP A 422 -3.32 16.61 4.42
C ASP A 422 -3.75 17.49 3.23
N GLU A 423 -4.48 18.55 3.51
CA GLU A 423 -5.00 19.50 2.51
C GLU A 423 -3.89 20.17 1.66
N THR A 424 -2.63 20.11 2.09
CA THR A 424 -1.50 20.67 1.32
C THR A 424 -1.08 19.77 0.16
N MET A 425 -1.50 18.49 0.17
CA MET A 425 -1.20 17.51 -0.88
C MET A 425 -2.45 16.70 -1.27
N PRO A 426 -3.41 17.32 -2.01
CA PRO A 426 -4.68 16.70 -2.35
C PRO A 426 -4.60 15.69 -3.50
N TYR A 427 -3.39 15.27 -3.90
CA TYR A 427 -3.19 14.39 -5.05
C TYR A 427 -3.10 12.93 -4.67
N THR A 428 -3.63 12.09 -5.53
CA THR A 428 -3.24 10.69 -5.62
C THR A 428 -1.91 10.61 -6.36
N ILE A 429 -0.94 9.93 -5.76
CA ILE A 429 0.43 9.83 -6.27
C ILE A 429 0.69 8.43 -6.78
N ARG A 430 1.12 8.33 -8.03
CA ARG A 430 1.64 7.09 -8.60
C ARG A 430 3.09 7.25 -8.99
N ILE A 431 3.96 6.43 -8.42
CA ILE A 431 5.38 6.32 -8.79
C ILE A 431 5.58 5.06 -9.61
N VAL A 432 6.36 5.14 -10.67
CA VAL A 432 6.81 3.98 -11.43
C VAL A 432 8.33 4.01 -11.49
N SER A 433 8.96 2.92 -11.05
CA SER A 433 10.41 2.72 -11.12
C SER A 433 10.73 1.62 -12.12
N ASP A 434 11.29 2.00 -13.24
CA ASP A 434 11.80 1.09 -14.27
C ASP A 434 13.30 0.90 -14.08
N ILE A 435 13.73 -0.32 -13.79
CA ILE A 435 15.15 -0.64 -13.62
C ILE A 435 15.79 -0.81 -14.99
N LEU A 436 16.77 0.04 -15.26
CA LEU A 436 17.49 0.05 -16.54
C LEU A 436 18.73 -0.83 -16.50
N GLU A 437 19.39 -0.91 -15.32
CA GLU A 437 20.60 -1.71 -15.09
C GLU A 437 20.64 -2.15 -13.63
N SER A 438 21.14 -3.36 -13.35
CA SER A 438 21.19 -3.89 -11.98
C SER A 438 22.42 -4.76 -11.71
N ASN A 439 23.22 -4.28 -10.76
CA ASN A 439 24.26 -5.04 -10.08
C ASN A 439 24.20 -4.79 -8.56
N GLY A 440 23.16 -5.33 -7.92
CA GLY A 440 22.90 -5.20 -6.48
C GLY A 440 22.00 -4.02 -6.11
N SER A 441 21.02 -4.31 -5.27
CA SER A 441 20.07 -3.38 -4.61
C SER A 441 19.40 -2.33 -5.50
N SER A 442 18.71 -2.77 -6.55
CA SER A 442 17.88 -1.92 -7.40
C SER A 442 16.69 -1.30 -6.67
N SER A 443 16.18 -1.94 -5.58
CA SER A 443 15.14 -1.36 -4.74
C SER A 443 15.61 -0.07 -4.04
N MET A 444 16.87 0.00 -3.61
CA MET A 444 17.42 1.23 -3.01
C MET A 444 17.66 2.32 -4.06
N ALA A 445 17.98 1.95 -5.30
CA ALA A 445 17.99 2.90 -6.41
C ALA A 445 16.57 3.46 -6.67
N SER A 446 15.53 2.63 -6.54
CA SER A 446 14.12 3.06 -6.65
C SER A 446 13.72 4.03 -5.55
N VAL A 447 14.18 3.84 -4.31
CA VAL A 447 13.95 4.78 -3.20
C VAL A 447 14.58 6.13 -3.51
N CYS A 448 15.86 6.14 -3.86
CA CYS A 448 16.59 7.38 -4.16
C CYS A 448 16.02 8.11 -5.39
N GLY A 449 15.78 7.37 -6.48
CA GLY A 449 15.16 7.91 -7.69
C GLY A 449 13.73 8.39 -7.46
N GLY A 450 12.95 7.68 -6.64
CA GLY A 450 11.59 8.05 -6.25
C GLY A 450 11.57 9.36 -5.45
N CYS A 451 12.49 9.53 -4.51
CA CYS A 451 12.68 10.77 -3.78
C CYS A 451 12.97 11.94 -4.73
N LEU A 452 13.94 11.78 -5.63
CA LEU A 452 14.29 12.81 -6.63
C LEU A 452 13.13 13.13 -7.56
N ALA A 453 12.39 12.13 -8.03
CA ALA A 453 11.25 12.33 -8.92
C ALA A 453 10.05 13.00 -8.23
N LEU A 454 9.81 12.74 -6.94
CA LEU A 454 8.82 13.45 -6.13
C LEU A 454 9.20 14.92 -5.95
N MET A 455 10.48 15.20 -5.67
CA MET A 455 10.99 16.57 -5.57
C MET A 455 10.90 17.31 -6.92
N ASP A 456 11.22 16.63 -8.04
CA ASP A 456 11.05 17.17 -9.40
C ASP A 456 9.58 17.43 -9.76
N ALA A 457 8.67 16.61 -9.24
CA ALA A 457 7.22 16.82 -9.42
C ALA A 457 6.67 18.00 -8.61
N GLY A 458 7.43 18.60 -7.71
CA GLY A 458 6.96 19.66 -6.80
C GLY A 458 6.13 19.14 -5.62
N VAL A 459 6.20 17.83 -5.31
CA VAL A 459 5.56 17.27 -4.12
C VAL A 459 6.26 17.80 -2.86
N PRO A 460 5.53 18.39 -1.91
CA PRO A 460 6.12 19.03 -0.73
C PRO A 460 6.57 17.98 0.30
N MET A 461 7.58 17.17 -0.07
CA MET A 461 8.17 16.21 0.85
C MET A 461 8.69 16.88 2.11
N ARG A 462 8.44 16.28 3.27
CA ARG A 462 8.93 16.79 4.56
C ARG A 462 10.44 16.82 4.61
N LYS A 463 11.10 15.75 4.13
CA LYS A 463 12.56 15.62 4.05
C LYS A 463 12.93 14.65 2.92
N PRO A 464 14.12 14.79 2.32
CA PRO A 464 14.64 13.82 1.37
C PRO A 464 14.94 12.46 2.03
N VAL A 465 14.73 11.38 1.27
CA VAL A 465 14.96 10.00 1.68
C VAL A 465 15.97 9.34 0.75
N ALA A 466 16.92 8.62 1.34
CA ALA A 466 17.81 7.73 0.61
C ALA A 466 17.79 6.32 1.21
N GLY A 467 18.26 5.35 0.46
CA GLY A 467 18.38 3.97 0.88
C GLY A 467 19.72 3.35 0.52
N VAL A 468 20.20 2.47 1.37
CA VAL A 468 21.45 1.72 1.19
C VAL A 468 21.23 0.25 1.52
N ALA A 469 21.89 -0.66 0.78
CA ALA A 469 21.93 -2.07 1.11
C ALA A 469 23.27 -2.40 1.77
N MET A 470 23.18 -2.98 2.94
CA MET A 470 24.29 -3.49 3.72
C MET A 470 24.41 -4.99 3.52
N GLY A 471 25.61 -5.50 3.54
CA GLY A 471 25.89 -6.93 3.58
C GLY A 471 26.81 -7.27 4.74
N MET A 472 26.96 -8.56 4.96
CA MET A 472 27.94 -9.09 5.90
C MET A 472 28.58 -10.35 5.36
N ILE A 473 29.85 -10.48 5.64
CA ILE A 473 30.59 -11.73 5.49
C ILE A 473 31.12 -12.09 6.88
N SER A 474 30.88 -13.30 7.33
CA SER A 474 31.31 -13.78 8.65
C SER A 474 31.97 -15.16 8.54
N ASP A 475 32.77 -15.49 9.52
CA ASP A 475 33.35 -16.82 9.71
C ASP A 475 33.06 -17.27 11.14
N SER A 476 32.18 -18.25 11.27
CA SER A 476 31.75 -18.78 12.58
C SER A 476 32.86 -19.50 13.34
N GLU A 477 33.88 -20.04 12.65
CA GLU A 477 34.98 -20.74 13.28
C GLU A 477 35.97 -19.76 13.93
N THR A 478 36.29 -18.66 13.24
CA THR A 478 37.24 -17.64 13.72
C THR A 478 36.55 -16.49 14.46
N GLY A 479 35.24 -16.35 14.32
CA GLY A 479 34.46 -15.22 14.85
C GLY A 479 34.71 -13.89 14.12
N LYS A 480 35.42 -13.91 12.98
CA LYS A 480 35.66 -12.73 12.16
C LYS A 480 34.41 -12.36 11.38
N TYR A 481 34.15 -11.08 11.21
CA TYR A 481 33.13 -10.58 10.31
C TYR A 481 33.54 -9.26 9.63
N ALA A 482 32.88 -8.93 8.53
CA ALA A 482 33.01 -7.67 7.83
C ALA A 482 31.62 -7.20 7.38
N ILE A 483 31.24 -5.97 7.76
CA ILE A 483 30.03 -5.32 7.30
C ILE A 483 30.34 -4.52 6.05
N LEU A 484 29.54 -4.68 5.01
CA LEU A 484 29.73 -4.08 3.68
C LEU A 484 28.64 -3.05 3.39
N THR A 485 29.02 -1.84 3.02
CA THR A 485 28.08 -0.79 2.58
C THR A 485 27.88 -0.87 1.08
N ASP A 486 26.64 -0.77 0.60
CA ASP A 486 26.30 -0.77 -0.84
C ASP A 486 26.83 -2.02 -1.55
N ILE A 487 26.22 -3.17 -1.24
CA ILE A 487 26.64 -4.47 -1.78
C ILE A 487 26.33 -4.62 -3.26
N LEU A 488 27.23 -5.32 -3.95
CA LEU A 488 27.06 -5.84 -5.30
C LEU A 488 26.11 -7.05 -5.31
N GLY A 489 25.63 -7.44 -6.50
CA GLY A 489 24.88 -8.67 -6.68
C GLY A 489 25.67 -9.91 -6.23
N ASP A 490 26.95 -9.98 -6.60
CA ASP A 490 27.86 -11.07 -6.22
C ASP A 490 28.03 -11.13 -4.68
N GLU A 491 28.18 -9.97 -4.02
CA GLU A 491 28.30 -9.88 -2.56
C GLU A 491 27.00 -10.23 -1.82
N ASP A 492 25.83 -10.00 -2.42
CA ASP A 492 24.56 -10.51 -1.91
C ASP A 492 24.52 -12.04 -1.97
N HIS A 493 24.91 -12.64 -3.09
CA HIS A 493 24.92 -14.10 -3.25
C HIS A 493 25.94 -14.81 -2.33
N LEU A 494 27.14 -14.27 -2.22
CA LEU A 494 28.22 -14.86 -1.44
C LEU A 494 28.19 -14.50 0.05
N GLY A 495 27.40 -13.50 0.43
CA GLY A 495 27.31 -12.95 1.77
C GLY A 495 26.28 -13.65 2.66
N ASP A 496 26.30 -13.26 3.94
CA ASP A 496 25.50 -13.85 5.03
C ASP A 496 24.29 -12.98 5.41
N MET A 497 24.25 -11.72 4.95
CA MET A 497 23.18 -10.76 5.23
C MET A 497 22.91 -9.87 4.03
N ASP A 498 21.66 -9.57 3.76
CA ASP A 498 21.17 -8.48 2.92
C ASP A 498 20.28 -7.57 3.79
N PHE A 499 20.78 -6.41 4.19
CA PHE A 499 20.09 -5.48 5.07
C PHE A 499 19.90 -4.12 4.39
N LYS A 500 18.69 -3.83 3.96
CA LYS A 500 18.30 -2.58 3.33
C LYS A 500 17.75 -1.63 4.39
N VAL A 501 18.35 -0.44 4.48
CA VAL A 501 17.93 0.62 5.42
C VAL A 501 17.68 1.90 4.64
N THR A 502 16.50 2.47 4.81
CA THR A 502 16.10 3.74 4.20
C THR A 502 15.84 4.79 5.27
N GLY A 503 15.99 6.04 4.92
CA GLY A 503 15.67 7.12 5.86
C GLY A 503 16.12 8.49 5.40
N THR A 504 15.82 9.46 6.26
CA THR A 504 16.24 10.86 6.16
C THR A 504 17.59 11.06 6.86
N ARG A 505 17.99 12.30 7.04
CA ARG A 505 19.16 12.61 7.88
C ARG A 505 18.93 12.32 9.37
N ASP A 506 17.67 12.34 9.81
CA ASP A 506 17.30 12.32 11.22
C ASP A 506 16.88 10.93 11.73
N GLY A 507 16.41 10.03 10.83
CA GLY A 507 15.97 8.72 11.25
C GLY A 507 15.61 7.78 10.09
N ILE A 508 15.25 6.56 10.47
CA ILE A 508 14.90 5.45 9.56
C ILE A 508 13.44 5.59 9.14
N THR A 509 13.14 5.35 7.85
CA THR A 509 11.77 5.35 7.31
C THR A 509 11.27 3.96 6.92
N ALA A 510 12.14 3.05 6.50
CA ALA A 510 11.82 1.64 6.30
C ALA A 510 13.08 0.79 6.37
N CYS A 511 12.89 -0.50 6.61
CA CYS A 511 13.96 -1.49 6.53
C CYS A 511 13.48 -2.82 6.01
N GLN A 512 14.42 -3.60 5.45
CA GLN A 512 14.23 -4.99 5.10
C GLN A 512 15.55 -5.73 5.32
N MET A 513 15.52 -6.82 6.08
CA MET A 513 16.69 -7.62 6.38
C MET A 513 16.41 -9.10 6.12
N ASP A 514 17.32 -9.74 5.43
CA ASP A 514 17.40 -11.18 5.21
C ASP A 514 18.73 -11.70 5.73
N ILE A 515 18.71 -12.71 6.56
CA ILE A 515 19.89 -13.36 7.13
C ILE A 515 19.97 -14.78 6.59
N LYS A 516 21.15 -15.16 6.13
CA LYS A 516 21.41 -16.46 5.47
C LYS A 516 22.25 -17.41 6.34
N VAL A 517 22.55 -17.01 7.57
CA VAL A 517 23.30 -17.77 8.58
C VAL A 517 22.43 -17.93 9.83
N ASP A 518 22.93 -18.67 10.82
CA ASP A 518 22.22 -18.99 12.07
C ASP A 518 21.85 -17.77 12.95
N GLY A 519 22.06 -16.54 12.43
CA GLY A 519 21.65 -15.28 13.02
C GLY A 519 22.76 -14.28 13.28
N LEU A 520 22.40 -13.12 13.82
CA LEU A 520 23.31 -12.02 14.11
C LEU A 520 23.23 -11.59 15.57
N SER A 521 24.39 -11.32 16.17
CA SER A 521 24.44 -10.70 17.47
C SER A 521 23.93 -9.24 17.43
N TYR A 522 23.45 -8.74 18.54
CA TYR A 522 22.98 -7.35 18.65
C TYR A 522 24.10 -6.32 18.46
N GLU A 523 25.35 -6.70 18.76
CA GLU A 523 26.53 -5.89 18.53
C GLU A 523 26.75 -5.68 17.02
N VAL A 524 26.70 -6.75 16.24
CA VAL A 524 26.82 -6.71 14.78
C VAL A 524 25.69 -5.90 14.15
N LEU A 525 24.44 -6.09 14.62
CA LEU A 525 23.29 -5.31 14.17
C LEU A 525 23.46 -3.81 14.47
N THR A 526 24.00 -3.46 15.63
CA THR A 526 24.26 -2.07 16.02
C THR A 526 25.32 -1.44 15.08
N GLU A 527 26.39 -2.16 14.79
CA GLU A 527 27.44 -1.70 13.86
C GLU A 527 26.91 -1.56 12.44
N ALA A 528 26.09 -2.52 11.96
CA ALA A 528 25.49 -2.48 10.65
C ALA A 528 24.53 -1.29 10.48
N LEU A 529 23.73 -0.98 11.48
CA LEU A 529 22.81 0.18 11.47
C LEU A 529 23.59 1.51 11.45
N GLU A 530 24.65 1.64 12.24
CA GLU A 530 25.47 2.86 12.26
C GLU A 530 26.23 3.02 10.91
N GLN A 531 26.76 1.95 10.34
CA GLN A 531 27.42 2.00 9.02
C GLN A 531 26.40 2.31 7.91
N ALA A 532 25.17 1.76 8.00
CA ALA A 532 24.07 2.11 7.10
C ALA A 532 23.69 3.59 7.19
N ARG A 533 23.67 4.16 8.41
CA ARG A 533 23.45 5.59 8.62
C ARG A 533 24.48 6.43 7.91
N GLN A 534 25.76 6.09 8.00
CA GLN A 534 26.83 6.81 7.31
C GLN A 534 26.70 6.72 5.78
N GLY A 535 26.40 5.52 5.25
CA GLY A 535 26.12 5.32 3.82
C GLY A 535 24.92 6.12 3.34
N ARG A 536 23.83 6.13 4.09
CA ARG A 536 22.61 6.89 3.80
C ARG A 536 22.88 8.41 3.75
N LEU A 537 23.64 8.94 4.70
CA LEU A 537 24.00 10.36 4.73
C LEU A 537 24.85 10.75 3.52
N HIS A 538 25.82 9.91 3.13
CA HIS A 538 26.61 10.12 1.93
C HIS A 538 25.74 10.14 0.66
N ILE A 539 24.80 9.20 0.51
CA ILE A 539 23.89 9.15 -0.64
C ILE A 539 23.00 10.41 -0.69
N LEU A 540 22.48 10.87 0.45
CA LEU A 540 21.72 12.12 0.54
C LEU A 540 22.54 13.35 0.12
N ASP A 541 23.85 13.39 0.46
CA ASP A 541 24.75 14.46 0.02
C ASP A 541 24.98 14.44 -1.49
N GLU A 542 25.09 13.25 -2.10
CA GLU A 542 25.20 13.12 -3.56
C GLU A 542 23.90 13.53 -4.27
N MET A 543 22.74 13.11 -3.79
CA MET A 543 21.44 13.50 -4.32
C MET A 543 21.21 15.02 -4.24
N ALA A 544 21.65 15.65 -3.16
CA ALA A 544 21.53 17.09 -2.95
C ALA A 544 22.31 17.94 -3.97
N LYS A 545 23.29 17.36 -4.68
CA LYS A 545 23.99 18.07 -5.77
C LYS A 545 23.09 18.31 -6.99
N THR A 546 22.04 17.51 -7.16
CA THR A 546 21.08 17.61 -8.27
C THR A 546 19.86 18.43 -7.90
N ILE A 547 19.23 18.14 -6.75
CA ILE A 547 18.08 18.89 -6.24
C ILE A 547 18.10 18.87 -4.71
N THR A 548 17.99 20.06 -4.08
CA THR A 548 18.03 20.20 -2.62
C THR A 548 16.66 20.33 -1.98
N GLU A 549 15.69 20.88 -2.72
CA GLU A 549 14.33 21.13 -2.27
C GLU A 549 13.34 20.79 -3.37
N PRO A 550 12.11 20.39 -3.05
CA PRO A 550 11.06 20.21 -4.05
C PRO A 550 10.88 21.48 -4.90
N ARG A 551 10.55 21.32 -6.18
CA ARG A 551 10.23 22.45 -7.05
C ARG A 551 9.09 23.26 -6.43
N ALA A 552 9.19 24.57 -6.52
CA ALA A 552 8.23 25.51 -5.93
C ALA A 552 6.84 25.44 -6.58
N ASP A 553 6.74 24.92 -7.80
CA ASP A 553 5.49 24.77 -8.54
C ASP A 553 5.50 23.52 -9.41
N TYR A 554 4.30 23.01 -9.73
CA TYR A 554 4.09 21.89 -10.64
C TYR A 554 4.34 22.32 -12.10
N LYS A 555 4.65 21.36 -12.99
CA LYS A 555 4.73 21.60 -14.44
C LYS A 555 3.36 22.05 -14.99
N GLU A 556 3.36 22.81 -16.08
CA GLU A 556 2.15 23.44 -16.64
C GLU A 556 1.02 22.46 -16.97
N PHE A 557 1.35 21.24 -17.35
CA PHE A 557 0.38 20.21 -17.70
C PHE A 557 -0.08 19.33 -16.55
N VAL A 558 0.41 19.55 -15.32
CA VAL A 558 -0.07 18.89 -14.11
C VAL A 558 -1.43 19.47 -13.73
N PRO A 559 -2.48 18.67 -13.53
CA PRO A 559 -3.76 19.19 -13.07
C PRO A 559 -3.61 19.90 -11.72
N ARG A 560 -4.11 21.12 -11.62
CA ARG A 560 -4.22 21.84 -10.35
C ARG A 560 -5.47 21.38 -9.63
N ILE A 561 -5.41 21.18 -8.33
CA ILE A 561 -6.58 20.83 -7.51
C ILE A 561 -6.80 21.97 -6.52
N GLU A 562 -8.02 22.53 -6.52
CA GLU A 562 -8.45 23.48 -5.52
C GLU A 562 -9.66 22.95 -4.74
N THR A 563 -9.61 23.12 -3.43
CA THR A 563 -10.65 22.66 -2.52
C THR A 563 -11.61 23.77 -2.18
N LEU A 564 -12.91 23.52 -2.29
CA LEU A 564 -13.99 24.42 -1.90
C LEU A 564 -14.87 23.72 -0.86
N TYR A 565 -15.11 24.38 0.27
CA TYR A 565 -16.01 23.87 1.29
C TYR A 565 -17.43 24.41 1.07
N ILE A 566 -18.41 23.52 1.15
CA ILE A 566 -19.84 23.85 1.02
C ILE A 566 -20.64 23.29 2.21
N PRO A 567 -21.82 23.86 2.54
CA PRO A 567 -22.73 23.25 3.52
C PRO A 567 -23.12 21.82 3.10
N LYS A 568 -23.14 20.89 4.06
CA LYS A 568 -23.43 19.47 3.80
C LYS A 568 -24.80 19.24 3.12
N ASP A 569 -25.81 20.00 3.49
CA ASP A 569 -27.15 19.97 2.91
C ASP A 569 -27.20 20.44 1.45
N MET A 570 -26.19 21.18 0.99
CA MET A 570 -26.08 21.65 -0.39
C MET A 570 -25.38 20.65 -1.35
N ILE A 571 -24.77 19.59 -0.84
CA ILE A 571 -24.13 18.55 -1.68
C ILE A 571 -25.10 18.03 -2.74
N GLY A 572 -26.34 17.72 -2.33
CA GLY A 572 -27.38 17.24 -3.23
C GLY A 572 -27.72 18.23 -4.35
N ALA A 573 -27.69 19.53 -4.09
CA ALA A 573 -27.95 20.59 -5.08
C ALA A 573 -26.80 20.69 -6.11
N VAL A 574 -25.57 20.56 -5.67
CA VAL A 574 -24.37 20.60 -6.54
C VAL A 574 -24.32 19.35 -7.44
N ILE A 575 -24.63 18.17 -6.89
CA ILE A 575 -24.68 16.91 -7.65
C ILE A 575 -25.86 16.92 -8.64
N GLY A 576 -27.02 17.38 -8.19
CA GLY A 576 -28.27 17.39 -8.95
C GLY A 576 -28.88 16.00 -9.17
N PRO A 577 -30.13 15.92 -9.71
CA PRO A 577 -30.83 14.66 -9.94
C PRO A 577 -30.04 13.73 -10.88
N GLY A 578 -29.63 12.55 -10.35
CA GLY A 578 -28.84 11.58 -11.12
C GLY A 578 -27.48 12.09 -11.60
N GLY A 579 -26.90 13.07 -10.89
CA GLY A 579 -25.57 13.63 -11.22
C GLY A 579 -25.55 14.59 -12.43
N LYS A 580 -26.72 15.02 -12.94
CA LYS A 580 -26.79 15.84 -14.15
C LYS A 580 -26.14 17.22 -14.00
N VAL A 581 -26.30 17.87 -12.84
CA VAL A 581 -25.78 19.22 -12.61
C VAL A 581 -24.25 19.20 -12.58
N ILE A 582 -23.67 18.28 -11.81
CA ILE A 582 -22.21 18.15 -11.73
C ILE A 582 -21.60 17.74 -13.07
N GLN A 583 -22.21 16.82 -13.82
CA GLN A 583 -21.72 16.38 -15.12
C GLN A 583 -21.75 17.52 -16.15
N GLU A 584 -22.84 18.31 -16.18
CA GLU A 584 -22.93 19.47 -17.07
C GLU A 584 -21.92 20.56 -16.68
N MET A 585 -21.72 20.79 -15.40
CA MET A 585 -20.74 21.74 -14.89
C MET A 585 -19.31 21.33 -15.29
N GLN A 586 -18.92 20.08 -15.07
CA GLN A 586 -17.63 19.53 -15.49
C GLN A 586 -17.39 19.72 -17.00
N LYS A 587 -18.40 19.42 -17.80
CA LYS A 587 -18.33 19.58 -19.26
C LYS A 587 -18.17 21.05 -19.70
N GLN A 588 -18.91 21.97 -19.06
CA GLN A 588 -18.87 23.40 -19.41
C GLN A 588 -17.60 24.09 -18.97
N THR A 589 -16.98 23.64 -17.90
CA THR A 589 -15.78 24.26 -17.31
C THR A 589 -14.51 23.43 -17.56
N ASN A 590 -14.60 22.32 -18.29
CA ASN A 590 -13.47 21.42 -18.55
C ASN A 590 -12.70 21.04 -17.25
N THR A 591 -13.45 20.75 -16.19
CA THR A 591 -12.92 20.39 -14.87
C THR A 591 -13.34 18.99 -14.47
N VAL A 592 -12.58 18.37 -13.58
CA VAL A 592 -12.99 17.17 -12.83
C VAL A 592 -13.40 17.61 -11.43
N ILE A 593 -14.59 17.20 -10.98
CA ILE A 593 -15.12 17.59 -9.66
C ILE A 593 -15.32 16.31 -8.86
N VAL A 594 -14.71 16.26 -7.67
CA VAL A 594 -14.90 15.21 -6.68
C VAL A 594 -15.54 15.81 -5.45
N ILE A 595 -16.61 15.21 -4.96
CA ILE A 595 -17.32 15.68 -3.75
C ILE A 595 -17.27 14.56 -2.70
N THR A 596 -16.73 14.93 -1.55
CA THR A 596 -16.74 14.11 -0.34
C THR A 596 -17.39 14.88 0.80
N GLU A 597 -17.70 14.20 1.89
CA GLU A 597 -18.30 14.83 3.06
C GLU A 597 -17.56 14.45 4.34
N ASP A 598 -17.47 15.40 5.26
CA ASP A 598 -17.11 15.14 6.63
C ASP A 598 -18.36 15.28 7.55
N GLU A 599 -18.17 15.32 8.85
CA GLU A 599 -19.28 15.42 9.81
C GLU A 599 -20.10 16.70 9.62
N GLN A 600 -19.52 17.82 9.20
CA GLN A 600 -20.14 19.14 9.19
C GLN A 600 -20.25 19.80 7.81
N LYS A 601 -19.40 19.45 6.85
CA LYS A 601 -19.28 20.15 5.56
C LYS A 601 -19.11 19.18 4.38
N GLY A 602 -19.46 19.63 3.19
CA GLY A 602 -19.09 19.01 1.93
C GLY A 602 -17.74 19.57 1.47
N ILE A 603 -16.87 18.69 1.01
CA ILE A 603 -15.54 19.01 0.48
C ILE A 603 -15.62 18.79 -1.04
N VAL A 604 -15.42 19.85 -1.80
CA VAL A 604 -15.47 19.84 -3.26
C VAL A 604 -14.07 20.11 -3.79
N GLU A 605 -13.46 19.09 -4.38
CA GLU A 605 -12.17 19.18 -5.06
C GLU A 605 -12.40 19.42 -6.55
N ILE A 606 -11.80 20.46 -7.09
CA ILE A 606 -11.95 20.88 -8.49
C ILE A 606 -10.57 20.79 -9.13
N ALA A 607 -10.43 19.91 -10.13
CA ALA A 607 -9.18 19.69 -10.83
C ALA A 607 -9.27 20.15 -12.31
N SER A 608 -8.28 20.93 -12.76
CA SER A 608 -8.04 21.26 -14.16
C SER A 608 -6.59 21.69 -14.39
N GLN A 609 -6.13 21.60 -15.63
CA GLN A 609 -4.83 22.16 -16.03
C GLN A 609 -4.86 23.69 -16.11
N ASN A 610 -6.04 24.30 -16.32
CA ASN A 610 -6.22 25.74 -16.47
C ASN A 610 -6.85 26.35 -15.20
N LYS A 611 -6.22 27.38 -14.68
CA LYS A 611 -6.75 28.12 -13.52
C LYS A 611 -8.10 28.80 -13.82
N GLU A 612 -8.27 29.31 -15.04
CA GLU A 612 -9.52 29.96 -15.48
C GLU A 612 -10.71 29.00 -15.43
N ASP A 613 -10.51 27.72 -15.81
CA ASP A 613 -11.51 26.67 -15.76
C ASP A 613 -11.95 26.40 -14.31
N ILE A 614 -10.98 26.36 -13.39
CA ILE A 614 -11.23 26.17 -11.94
C ILE A 614 -12.05 27.33 -11.38
N GLU A 615 -11.66 28.57 -11.68
CA GLU A 615 -12.39 29.75 -11.18
C GLU A 615 -13.81 29.82 -11.76
N ALA A 616 -13.99 29.46 -13.02
CA ALA A 616 -15.32 29.37 -13.63
C ALA A 616 -16.19 28.29 -12.93
N CYS A 617 -15.61 27.15 -12.61
CA CYS A 617 -16.30 26.11 -11.88
C CYS A 617 -16.66 26.55 -10.44
N LYS A 618 -15.70 27.14 -9.72
CA LYS A 618 -15.93 27.70 -8.37
C LYS A 618 -17.06 28.72 -8.34
N ALA A 619 -17.09 29.61 -9.34
CA ALA A 619 -18.15 30.61 -9.47
C ALA A 619 -19.54 29.95 -9.63
N LYS A 620 -19.64 28.89 -10.43
CA LYS A 620 -20.91 28.14 -10.61
C LYS A 620 -21.33 27.43 -9.33
N ILE A 621 -20.39 26.75 -8.63
CA ILE A 621 -20.70 26.08 -7.37
C ILE A 621 -21.14 27.09 -6.32
N LYS A 622 -20.40 28.21 -6.18
CA LYS A 622 -20.78 29.31 -5.26
C LYS A 622 -22.17 29.86 -5.55
N ALA A 623 -22.55 29.99 -6.83
CA ALA A 623 -23.89 30.42 -7.21
C ALA A 623 -24.98 29.43 -6.78
N ILE A 624 -24.71 28.11 -6.86
CA ILE A 624 -25.66 27.07 -6.43
C ILE A 624 -25.83 27.06 -4.92
N VAL A 625 -24.75 27.21 -4.16
CA VAL A 625 -24.76 27.12 -2.70
C VAL A 625 -25.05 28.46 -2.01
N ALA A 626 -25.17 29.56 -2.76
CA ALA A 626 -25.45 30.86 -2.22
C ALA A 626 -26.78 30.85 -1.43
N VAL A 627 -26.71 31.34 -0.20
CA VAL A 627 -27.91 31.50 0.64
C VAL A 627 -28.32 32.98 0.59
N PRO A 628 -29.60 33.27 0.28
CA PRO A 628 -30.07 34.67 0.30
C PRO A 628 -29.99 35.27 1.69
N GLU A 629 -29.41 36.45 1.80
CA GLU A 629 -29.30 37.18 3.10
C GLU A 629 -30.32 38.33 3.17
N VAL A 630 -31.00 38.44 4.33
CA VAL A 630 -31.96 39.51 4.56
C VAL A 630 -31.22 40.84 4.66
N GLY A 631 -31.66 41.82 3.84
CA GLY A 631 -31.06 43.12 3.76
C GLY A 631 -30.16 43.36 2.55
N GLU A 632 -29.72 42.30 1.87
CA GLU A 632 -28.94 42.39 0.64
C GLU A 632 -29.78 42.76 -0.59
N VAL A 633 -29.14 43.35 -1.59
CA VAL A 633 -29.72 43.77 -2.87
C VAL A 633 -29.29 42.76 -3.94
N TYR A 634 -30.27 42.22 -4.63
CA TYR A 634 -30.07 41.27 -5.71
C TYR A 634 -30.55 41.82 -7.03
N HIS A 635 -29.78 41.61 -8.08
CA HIS A 635 -30.20 41.85 -9.47
C HIS A 635 -30.87 40.56 -9.97
N GLY A 636 -32.20 40.53 -9.93
CA GLY A 636 -33.00 39.34 -10.23
C GLY A 636 -33.79 39.43 -11.51
N LYS A 637 -34.17 38.27 -12.06
CA LYS A 637 -34.96 38.13 -13.27
C LYS A 637 -36.41 37.75 -12.95
N ILE A 638 -37.37 38.40 -13.54
CA ILE A 638 -38.80 38.08 -13.38
C ILE A 638 -39.09 36.75 -14.09
N VAL A 639 -39.47 35.72 -13.32
CA VAL A 639 -39.75 34.38 -13.81
C VAL A 639 -41.23 34.21 -14.15
N SER A 640 -42.10 34.80 -13.33
CA SER A 640 -43.54 34.77 -13.57
C SER A 640 -44.25 35.95 -12.93
N ILE A 641 -45.39 36.36 -13.51
CA ILE A 641 -46.22 37.46 -13.05
C ILE A 641 -47.59 36.94 -12.65
N MET A 642 -48.00 37.24 -11.41
CA MET A 642 -49.31 36.91 -10.86
C MET A 642 -50.11 38.18 -10.54
N ALA A 643 -51.42 38.09 -10.35
CA ALA A 643 -52.26 39.25 -10.07
C ALA A 643 -51.85 40.06 -8.82
N PHE A 644 -51.08 39.44 -7.88
CA PHE A 644 -50.67 40.05 -6.61
C PHE A 644 -49.19 40.49 -6.58
N GLY A 645 -48.41 40.17 -7.63
CA GLY A 645 -46.97 40.50 -7.68
C GLY A 645 -46.21 39.64 -8.70
N ALA A 646 -44.91 39.78 -8.72
CA ALA A 646 -44.00 39.03 -9.55
C ALA A 646 -43.11 38.09 -8.74
N PHE A 647 -42.81 36.91 -9.26
CA PHE A 647 -41.74 36.08 -8.76
C PHE A 647 -40.43 36.46 -9.47
N VAL A 648 -39.46 36.81 -8.67
CA VAL A 648 -38.15 37.26 -9.17
C VAL A 648 -37.11 36.24 -8.71
N GLU A 649 -36.42 35.61 -9.62
CA GLU A 649 -35.29 34.75 -9.34
C GLU A 649 -34.09 35.65 -8.98
N ILE A 650 -33.67 35.60 -7.71
CA ILE A 650 -32.58 36.41 -7.15
C ILE A 650 -31.26 35.67 -7.10
N ILE A 651 -31.32 34.34 -7.02
CA ILE A 651 -30.20 33.40 -7.10
C ILE A 651 -30.70 32.21 -7.92
N PRO A 652 -29.87 31.52 -8.69
CA PRO A 652 -30.27 30.37 -9.51
C PRO A 652 -31.13 29.37 -8.72
N ASN A 653 -32.34 29.09 -9.23
CA ASN A 653 -33.37 28.22 -8.62
C ASN A 653 -33.94 28.74 -7.29
N LYS A 654 -33.75 30.01 -6.93
CA LYS A 654 -34.37 30.64 -5.74
C LYS A 654 -35.10 31.90 -6.15
N ASP A 655 -36.43 31.80 -6.18
CA ASP A 655 -37.32 32.91 -6.50
C ASP A 655 -37.97 33.49 -5.23
N GLY A 656 -38.08 34.77 -5.21
CA GLY A 656 -38.79 35.51 -4.15
C GLY A 656 -40.02 36.26 -4.67
N LEU A 657 -40.97 36.48 -3.80
CA LEU A 657 -42.18 37.25 -4.13
C LEU A 657 -41.91 38.74 -3.99
N LEU A 658 -41.91 39.45 -5.11
CA LEU A 658 -42.03 40.88 -5.19
C LEU A 658 -43.56 41.24 -5.28
N HIS A 659 -44.14 41.52 -4.10
CA HIS A 659 -45.54 41.91 -4.05
C HIS A 659 -45.76 43.22 -4.74
N ILE A 660 -46.97 43.47 -5.38
CA ILE A 660 -47.32 44.68 -6.11
C ILE A 660 -47.09 45.97 -5.29
N SER A 661 -47.31 45.91 -3.97
CA SER A 661 -47.08 47.07 -3.08
C SER A 661 -45.60 47.33 -2.77
N GLU A 662 -44.71 46.43 -3.11
CA GLU A 662 -43.29 46.53 -2.88
C GLU A 662 -42.48 46.85 -4.12
N ILE A 663 -43.15 47.14 -5.28
CA ILE A 663 -42.55 47.56 -6.52
C ILE A 663 -42.14 49.01 -6.50
N ASP A 664 -43.04 49.91 -6.07
CA ASP A 664 -42.83 51.34 -6.05
C ASP A 664 -43.60 52.02 -4.90
N TRP A 665 -43.27 53.27 -4.58
CA TRP A 665 -44.01 54.14 -3.67
C TRP A 665 -45.39 54.55 -4.25
N LYS A 666 -45.54 54.44 -5.60
CA LYS A 666 -46.85 54.62 -6.31
C LYS A 666 -47.70 53.38 -6.12
N ARG A 667 -48.97 53.57 -5.81
CA ARG A 667 -49.93 52.45 -5.72
C ARG A 667 -50.43 52.06 -7.09
N TYR A 668 -50.23 50.79 -7.43
CA TYR A 668 -50.78 50.15 -8.65
C TYR A 668 -52.02 49.36 -8.32
N GLU A 669 -53.03 49.35 -9.24
CA GLU A 669 -54.26 48.56 -9.09
C GLU A 669 -54.12 47.17 -9.74
N SER A 670 -53.26 47.08 -10.77
CA SER A 670 -52.94 45.80 -11.43
C SER A 670 -51.45 45.71 -11.74
N MET A 671 -50.95 44.49 -11.96
CA MET A 671 -49.55 44.28 -12.37
C MET A 671 -49.25 44.84 -13.79
N GLU A 672 -50.28 44.91 -14.67
CA GLU A 672 -50.15 45.47 -16.01
C GLU A 672 -49.74 46.99 -15.96
N GLU A 673 -50.19 47.71 -14.95
CA GLU A 673 -49.86 49.12 -14.77
C GLU A 673 -48.39 49.35 -14.37
N THR A 674 -47.71 48.34 -13.88
CA THR A 674 -46.30 48.42 -13.52
C THR A 674 -45.35 48.44 -14.73
N GLY A 675 -45.82 47.94 -15.87
CA GLY A 675 -45.03 47.78 -17.10
C GLY A 675 -43.99 46.65 -17.07
N LEU A 676 -43.92 45.88 -15.97
CA LEU A 676 -42.98 44.74 -15.83
C LEU A 676 -43.47 43.54 -16.65
N LYS A 677 -42.52 42.81 -17.27
CA LYS A 677 -42.79 41.63 -18.09
C LYS A 677 -41.96 40.45 -17.60
N GLU A 678 -42.44 39.25 -17.88
CA GLU A 678 -41.64 38.03 -17.68
C GLU A 678 -40.36 38.15 -18.53
N GLY A 679 -39.24 37.89 -17.90
CA GLY A 679 -37.91 38.00 -18.49
C GLY A 679 -37.18 39.32 -18.21
N ASP A 680 -37.87 40.34 -17.66
CA ASP A 680 -37.23 41.62 -17.29
C ASP A 680 -36.30 41.41 -16.06
N GLU A 681 -35.24 42.19 -16.03
CA GLU A 681 -34.30 42.26 -14.91
C GLU A 681 -34.65 43.45 -13.99
N ILE A 682 -34.64 43.20 -12.68
CA ILE A 682 -35.01 44.21 -11.67
C ILE A 682 -34.16 44.06 -10.40
N ASP A 683 -33.70 45.21 -9.89
CA ASP A 683 -33.01 45.23 -8.58
C ASP A 683 -34.02 45.11 -7.45
N VAL A 684 -33.82 44.16 -6.56
CA VAL A 684 -34.71 43.94 -5.41
C VAL A 684 -33.90 43.70 -4.14
N LYS A 685 -34.40 44.22 -3.04
CA LYS A 685 -33.85 43.96 -1.72
C LYS A 685 -34.62 42.83 -1.05
N LEU A 686 -33.89 41.85 -0.48
CA LEU A 686 -34.52 40.81 0.33
C LEU A 686 -34.87 41.40 1.71
N VAL A 687 -36.17 41.49 1.99
CA VAL A 687 -36.69 42.13 3.19
C VAL A 687 -36.95 41.12 4.32
N GLU A 688 -37.38 39.94 3.97
CA GLU A 688 -37.79 38.94 4.96
C GLU A 688 -37.67 37.52 4.34
N ILE A 689 -37.28 36.54 5.17
CA ILE A 689 -37.40 35.13 4.89
C ILE A 689 -38.42 34.58 5.89
N ASP A 690 -39.55 34.06 5.41
CA ASP A 690 -40.58 33.44 6.24
C ASP A 690 -40.04 32.16 6.91
N GLU A 691 -39.83 32.17 8.21
CA GLU A 691 -39.24 31.07 9.00
C GLU A 691 -40.01 29.74 8.90
N LYS A 692 -41.29 29.78 8.54
CA LYS A 692 -42.13 28.54 8.47
C LYS A 692 -42.22 27.96 7.07
N THR A 693 -42.17 28.80 6.05
CA THR A 693 -42.35 28.41 4.64
C THR A 693 -41.12 28.55 3.79
N GLY A 694 -40.06 29.18 4.29
CA GLY A 694 -38.84 29.49 3.56
C GLY A 694 -39.02 30.48 2.41
N LYS A 695 -40.20 31.13 2.30
CA LYS A 695 -40.49 32.05 1.18
C LYS A 695 -39.79 33.38 1.35
N LEU A 696 -39.11 33.82 0.26
CA LEU A 696 -38.38 35.06 0.19
C LEU A 696 -39.34 36.21 -0.17
N ARG A 697 -39.30 37.30 0.61
CA ARG A 697 -40.04 38.53 0.33
C ARG A 697 -39.11 39.60 -0.15
N LEU A 698 -39.38 40.10 -1.33
CA LEU A 698 -38.58 41.08 -2.03
C LEU A 698 -39.24 42.46 -2.07
N SER A 699 -38.43 43.50 -2.11
CA SER A 699 -38.90 44.88 -2.26
C SER A 699 -37.96 45.68 -3.18
N HIS A 700 -38.50 46.18 -4.29
CA HIS A 700 -37.81 47.15 -5.12
C HIS A 700 -38.01 48.56 -4.56
N ARG A 701 -39.19 48.80 -3.96
CA ARG A 701 -39.53 50.06 -3.26
C ARG A 701 -38.49 50.46 -2.24
N ALA A 702 -37.91 49.50 -1.54
CA ALA A 702 -36.90 49.76 -0.50
C ALA A 702 -35.58 50.39 -1.05
N LEU A 703 -35.37 50.30 -2.36
CA LEU A 703 -34.21 50.88 -3.06
C LEU A 703 -34.52 52.29 -3.65
N LEU A 704 -35.79 52.63 -3.76
CA LEU A 704 -36.23 53.93 -4.31
C LEU A 704 -36.23 55.02 -3.24
N PRO A 705 -35.86 56.29 -3.56
CA PRO A 705 -35.94 57.37 -2.62
C PRO A 705 -37.40 57.61 -2.16
N LYS A 706 -37.59 57.69 -0.86
CA LYS A 706 -38.92 57.94 -0.30
C LYS A 706 -39.42 59.35 -0.73
N PRO A 707 -40.62 59.45 -1.33
CA PRO A 707 -41.17 60.79 -1.74
C PRO A 707 -41.42 61.69 -0.53
N GLU A 708 -41.10 62.99 -0.62
CA GLU A 708 -41.38 63.99 0.39
C GLU A 708 -42.87 64.05 0.69
N GLY A 709 -43.28 63.79 1.94
CA GLY A 709 -44.70 63.86 2.37
C GLY A 709 -45.42 62.50 2.43
N TYR A 710 -44.78 61.39 2.19
CA TYR A 710 -45.39 60.07 2.28
C TYR A 710 -45.51 59.62 3.76
N GLU A 711 -46.76 59.63 4.28
CA GLU A 711 -47.12 59.06 5.61
C GLU A 711 -47.54 57.59 5.46
N GLU A 712 -46.85 56.69 6.08
CA GLU A 712 -47.27 55.29 6.24
C GLU A 712 -48.54 55.21 7.05
N LYS A 713 -49.69 54.90 6.40
CA LYS A 713 -50.85 54.49 7.16
C LYS A 713 -50.56 53.15 7.88
N LYS A 714 -50.29 53.24 9.18
CA LYS A 714 -50.26 52.05 10.05
C LYS A 714 -51.60 51.31 9.92
N GLY A 715 -51.58 50.17 9.27
CA GLY A 715 -52.69 49.22 9.16
C GLY A 715 -53.14 48.80 10.56
N GLY A 716 -54.26 49.35 11.01
CA GLY A 716 -54.87 49.00 12.27
C GLY A 716 -55.46 47.59 12.20
N ASN A 717 -55.08 46.76 13.13
CA ASN A 717 -55.77 45.53 13.49
C ASN A 717 -57.16 45.88 14.06
N GLY A 718 -58.21 45.90 13.23
CA GLY A 718 -59.59 46.02 13.68
C GLY A 718 -60.31 44.66 13.52
N PRO A 719 -61.15 44.27 14.45
CA PRO A 719 -61.81 42.94 14.42
C PRO A 719 -62.92 42.90 13.37
N ARG A 720 -62.98 41.85 12.61
CA ARG A 720 -64.04 41.56 11.62
C ARG A 720 -65.39 41.30 12.37
N PRO A 721 -66.52 41.96 11.95
CA PRO A 721 -67.83 41.66 12.49
C PRO A 721 -68.35 40.31 11.98
N GLY A 722 -68.89 39.52 12.89
CA GLY A 722 -69.46 38.23 12.62
C GLY A 722 -70.79 38.35 11.85
N GLY A 723 -70.97 37.47 10.89
CA GLY A 723 -72.28 37.20 10.27
C GLY A 723 -72.71 35.73 10.58
N PRO A 724 -73.99 35.42 10.60
CA PRO A 724 -74.54 34.37 11.44
C PRO A 724 -74.50 32.96 10.79
N ARG A 725 -74.38 31.97 11.68
CA ARG A 725 -74.56 30.54 11.35
C ARG A 725 -76.07 30.22 11.31
N PRO A 726 -76.51 29.25 10.52
CA PRO A 726 -77.60 28.35 10.95
C PRO A 726 -77.06 26.95 11.23
N GLY A 727 -77.60 26.46 12.26
CA GLY A 727 -77.18 25.26 12.97
C GLY A 727 -77.77 23.97 12.45
N GLY A 728 -77.39 22.95 13.10
CA GLY A 728 -78.26 21.77 13.35
C GLY A 728 -77.58 20.45 13.04
N GLY A 729 -77.45 19.60 14.02
CA GLY A 729 -77.51 18.18 13.83
C GLY A 729 -76.39 17.33 14.39
N ASN A 730 -76.58 16.99 15.52
CA ASN A 730 -76.20 16.06 16.57
C ASN A 730 -76.02 14.61 16.13
N HIS A 731 -75.34 13.88 16.98
CA HIS A 731 -75.09 12.42 17.15
C HIS A 731 -73.82 11.91 16.48
N GLY A 732 -73.00 11.21 17.15
CA GLY A 732 -72.96 10.56 18.44
C GLY A 732 -72.03 9.35 18.33
N ASN A 733 -71.12 9.28 19.26
CA ASN A 733 -70.72 8.06 19.94
C ASN A 733 -69.94 6.93 19.18
N GLY A 734 -68.80 6.57 19.72
CA GLY A 734 -68.45 5.16 19.99
C GLY A 734 -67.31 4.62 19.12
N GLY A 735 -66.18 4.49 19.67
CA GLY A 735 -65.73 3.25 20.30
C GLY A 735 -64.75 2.46 19.46
N HIS A 736 -63.55 2.32 20.03
CA HIS A 736 -62.70 1.10 20.08
C HIS A 736 -62.56 0.17 18.88
N GLY A 737 -61.28 -0.18 18.64
CA GLY A 737 -60.93 -1.56 18.35
C GLY A 737 -59.83 -1.78 17.38
N ASN A 738 -58.72 -2.05 17.90
CA ASN A 738 -57.70 -3.07 17.68
C ASN A 738 -57.93 -4.10 16.54
N GLY A 739 -56.84 -4.49 15.85
CA GLY A 739 -56.76 -5.83 15.25
C GLY A 739 -56.18 -5.85 13.82
N ASN A 740 -54.98 -6.07 13.66
CA ASN A 740 -54.15 -7.23 13.27
C ASN A 740 -54.68 -8.13 12.12
N HIS A 741 -53.71 -8.61 11.34
CA HIS A 741 -53.73 -9.67 10.31
C HIS A 741 -54.15 -9.21 8.90
N GLY A 742 -53.41 -9.52 7.88
CA GLY A 742 -52.62 -10.69 7.54
C GLY A 742 -52.99 -11.14 6.14
N GLY A 743 -52.03 -11.46 5.34
CA GLY A 743 -52.21 -12.53 4.35
C GLY A 743 -52.57 -12.17 2.94
N GLY A 744 -51.68 -12.36 2.02
CA GLY A 744 -51.88 -13.49 1.11
C GLY A 744 -52.11 -13.14 -0.35
N ASN A 745 -51.10 -13.27 -1.15
CA ASN A 745 -51.03 -14.30 -2.19
C ASN A 745 -51.74 -14.11 -3.55
N ARG A 746 -50.92 -14.34 -4.55
CA ARG A 746 -51.14 -15.12 -5.79
C ARG A 746 -51.36 -14.45 -7.14
N ASN A 747 -50.38 -14.83 -7.98
CA ASN A 747 -50.51 -15.42 -9.33
C ASN A 747 -50.89 -14.48 -10.48
N GLY A 748 -50.17 -14.58 -11.54
CA GLY A 748 -49.85 -15.50 -12.61
C GLY A 748 -49.53 -14.67 -13.80
N GLY A 749 -48.62 -14.98 -14.60
CA GLY A 749 -48.54 -16.06 -15.55
C GLY A 749 -48.38 -15.52 -16.93
N GLY A 750 -47.36 -15.96 -17.61
CA GLY A 750 -47.54 -16.54 -18.91
C GLY A 750 -46.72 -15.96 -20.07
N HIS A 751 -45.79 -16.76 -20.57
CA HIS A 751 -45.48 -17.06 -21.95
C HIS A 751 -45.07 -15.90 -22.91
N GLY A 752 -44.08 -16.00 -23.73
CA GLY A 752 -43.38 -17.08 -24.42
C GLY A 752 -42.38 -16.58 -25.43
N ASN A 753 -41.39 -17.36 -25.62
CA ASN A 753 -40.91 -17.97 -26.85
C ASN A 753 -40.20 -17.17 -27.95
N GLY A 754 -39.08 -17.72 -28.35
CA GLY A 754 -38.47 -17.72 -29.69
C GLY A 754 -37.23 -16.82 -29.81
N GLY A 755 -36.06 -17.23 -30.11
CA GLY A 755 -35.56 -18.39 -30.77
C GLY A 755 -34.43 -17.97 -31.68
N ASN A 756 -33.32 -18.70 -31.62
CA ASN A 756 -32.40 -18.94 -32.72
C ASN A 756 -31.34 -17.92 -33.14
N GLY A 757 -30.07 -18.33 -33.14
CA GLY A 757 -29.19 -18.29 -34.26
C GLY A 757 -27.75 -17.94 -33.95
N GLY A 758 -26.87 -18.89 -33.71
CA GLY A 758 -25.43 -18.71 -33.95
C GLY A 758 -25.11 -18.63 -35.44
N PRO A 759 -23.88 -18.47 -35.87
CA PRO A 759 -22.78 -19.37 -35.60
C PRO A 759 -21.36 -18.77 -35.51
N ARG A 760 -20.48 -19.52 -34.91
CA ARG A 760 -19.04 -19.82 -35.07
C ARG A 760 -18.19 -19.15 -36.17
N ARG A 761 -16.93 -18.99 -35.75
CA ARG A 761 -15.60 -19.03 -36.43
C ARG A 761 -14.89 -17.66 -36.52
N LYS A 762 -13.61 -17.53 -36.21
CA LYS A 762 -12.41 -18.39 -36.06
C LYS A 762 -11.60 -17.99 -34.84
#